data_9b7744cd7d27986a62022ef7a54805f3
#
_entry.id   9b7744cd7d27986a62022ef7a54805f3
#
_cell.length_a   1.000
_cell.length_b   1.000
_cell.length_c   1.000
_cell.angle_alpha   90.00
_cell.angle_beta   90.00
_cell.angle_gamma   90.00
#
_symmetry.space_group_name_H-M   'P 1'
#
loop_
_entity.id
_entity.type
_entity.pdbx_description
1 polymer ?
#
loop_
_entity_poly.entity_id
_entity_poly.type
_entity_poly.pdbx_seq_one_letter_code
_entity_poly.pdbx_strand_id
1 'polypeptide(L)'
;MNKAKLLSIALLFVCLLYAGNAMAQSFTLQGKVSDQDGNPIELASVIVASQGKMAMCNLKGEFSMQLQNEDSVKIRFSMIGYKSKTRVLHRPQGKQTLQVQLTSDNQLQEVIVEAQTPQHGTTENIKVEATKRTPSVSGNAVEEILQTQAGVSTHSELSSQYNVRGGTFDENSVYINNVEVYRPFLVRSGQQEGLSVINADLVDRVGFSTGGFEAKYGDKMSSALDITYKRPKRTEGSFTASMLGASGYFGLASKKLTWTNGLRYKTNRYLLGSLETKGEYNPSFLDYQTYLSWQPSKRWQVDFIGNISENNYNFEPEDRTTNFGTLKNVKSFKVYFDGKEKDLFRTFFGSLSVTRHLSKRTDVSLIASAFSTKEQQRYDIQGQYWLTQTETSENLGVGTYMQHSRDYLKADVKSLKLMLLQRAGTHRIEGAFTYKMEKIKENSAEYEYRDSAGYNIPHNGETLDMIYSLRARNTLDAKRMEVYVQDTWNFKSNDSIPTLFRLNYGVRYAYWNFNGESIVSPRASLNITPGWNRNLSFRVAAGLYYQAPFYKELRDTTMINGVTYALLNKKTRSQRSIHALASMSYRFTMLNRPFKFTAEAYYKAISHLVPYSVDNVKVTYFGDKQTSGHATGLDLKLFGEFVPGADSWLTLSVMNTAMKLNGKNVPLPTDQRFALNLFFTDYFPGSTRWRMSLKLAYADGLPFSAPHQELSNNSFRAPAYKRADIGMSYRLFDNQDGSRHSIFRNVWLGVDCLNLFGISNVNSYYWITDISGQQYAVPNYLTGRQINAKLSVEF
;
A
#
# COMPACT_ATOMS: atom_id res chain seq x y z
N MET A 1 13.67 -58.06 -0.96
CA MET A 1 12.49 -57.33 -1.45
C MET A 1 11.54 -58.36 -2.04
N ASN A 2 10.38 -58.57 -1.41
CA ASN A 2 9.48 -59.69 -1.69
C ASN A 2 8.83 -59.59 -3.08
N LYS A 3 8.92 -60.74 -3.85
CA LYS A 3 8.30 -60.90 -5.19
C LYS A 3 6.83 -60.43 -5.28
N ALA A 4 6.10 -60.47 -4.15
CA ALA A 4 4.72 -60.00 -4.07
C ALA A 4 4.58 -58.48 -4.19
N LYS A 5 5.56 -57.70 -3.71
CA LYS A 5 5.54 -56.21 -3.87
C LYS A 5 5.89 -55.76 -5.28
N LEU A 6 6.73 -56.53 -5.99
CA LEU A 6 7.00 -56.23 -7.40
C LEU A 6 5.81 -56.53 -8.30
N LEU A 7 5.06 -57.59 -7.99
CA LEU A 7 3.84 -57.95 -8.74
C LEU A 7 2.71 -56.92 -8.52
N SER A 8 2.61 -56.38 -7.29
CA SER A 8 1.60 -55.32 -7.00
C SER A 8 1.93 -54.01 -7.67
N ILE A 9 3.24 -53.65 -7.77
CA ILE A 9 3.66 -52.42 -8.48
C ILE A 9 3.50 -52.62 -9.99
N ALA A 10 3.79 -53.78 -10.54
CA ALA A 10 3.54 -54.09 -11.95
C ALA A 10 2.03 -54.08 -12.30
N LEU A 11 1.19 -54.63 -11.42
CA LEU A 11 -0.27 -54.56 -11.61
C LEU A 11 -0.84 -53.15 -11.55
N LEU A 12 -0.29 -52.31 -10.64
CA LEU A 12 -0.65 -50.88 -10.54
C LEU A 12 -0.25 -50.09 -11.81
N PHE A 13 0.94 -50.42 -12.38
CA PHE A 13 1.40 -49.83 -13.64
C PHE A 13 0.58 -50.27 -14.85
N VAL A 14 0.16 -51.53 -14.89
CA VAL A 14 -0.71 -52.04 -15.94
C VAL A 14 -2.14 -51.42 -15.82
N CYS A 15 -2.68 -51.27 -14.61
CA CYS A 15 -3.96 -50.56 -14.40
C CYS A 15 -3.85 -49.08 -14.76
N LEU A 16 -2.72 -48.43 -14.54
CA LEU A 16 -2.47 -47.03 -14.98
C LEU A 16 -2.34 -46.91 -16.51
N LEU A 17 -1.82 -47.93 -17.20
CA LEU A 17 -1.74 -47.97 -18.66
C LEU A 17 -3.08 -48.25 -19.35
N TYR A 18 -4.01 -48.94 -18.69
CA TYR A 18 -5.35 -49.21 -19.19
C TYR A 18 -6.38 -48.08 -18.90
N ALA A 19 -6.07 -47.15 -17.97
CA ALA A 19 -6.90 -45.99 -17.69
C ALA A 19 -6.74 -44.85 -18.72
N GLY A 20 -5.90 -45.03 -19.74
CA GLY A 20 -5.48 -43.95 -20.64
C GLY A 20 -6.24 -43.80 -21.95
N ASN A 21 -7.28 -44.56 -22.27
CA ASN A 21 -7.98 -44.45 -23.56
C ASN A 21 -9.48 -44.28 -23.45
N ALA A 22 -9.96 -43.40 -22.58
CA ALA A 22 -11.26 -42.78 -22.84
C ALA A 22 -11.02 -41.65 -23.85
N MET A 23 -11.08 -41.96 -25.14
CA MET A 23 -11.17 -40.94 -26.17
C MET A 23 -12.41 -40.11 -25.90
N ALA A 24 -12.25 -38.94 -25.29
CA ALA A 24 -13.32 -37.99 -25.17
C ALA A 24 -13.73 -37.61 -26.59
N GLN A 25 -14.92 -38.03 -27.01
CA GLN A 25 -15.49 -37.68 -28.29
C GLN A 25 -15.55 -36.14 -28.35
N SER A 26 -14.96 -35.55 -29.35
CA SER A 26 -14.97 -34.10 -29.59
C SER A 26 -16.02 -33.75 -30.62
N PHE A 27 -16.60 -32.56 -30.50
CA PHE A 27 -17.47 -31.99 -31.53
C PHE A 27 -16.94 -30.60 -31.95
N THR A 28 -17.27 -30.21 -33.17
CA THR A 28 -16.92 -28.88 -33.68
C THR A 28 -18.11 -27.96 -33.51
N LEU A 29 -17.95 -26.89 -32.72
CA LEU A 29 -18.90 -25.80 -32.63
C LEU A 29 -18.49 -24.69 -33.56
N GLN A 30 -19.37 -24.30 -34.48
CA GLN A 30 -19.17 -23.13 -35.35
C GLN A 30 -20.44 -22.30 -35.42
N GLY A 31 -20.35 -21.09 -35.90
CA GLY A 31 -21.53 -20.25 -36.09
C GLY A 31 -21.22 -18.82 -36.43
N LYS A 32 -22.25 -17.99 -36.35
CA LYS A 32 -22.17 -16.56 -36.64
C LYS A 32 -22.84 -15.77 -35.53
N VAL A 33 -22.20 -14.67 -35.12
CA VAL A 33 -22.75 -13.70 -34.16
C VAL A 33 -23.09 -12.42 -34.92
N SER A 34 -24.32 -11.94 -34.76
CA SER A 34 -24.81 -10.69 -35.39
C SER A 34 -25.52 -9.79 -34.38
N ASP A 35 -25.74 -8.54 -34.74
CA ASP A 35 -26.60 -7.61 -34.02
C ASP A 35 -28.11 -7.81 -34.40
N GLN A 36 -28.96 -6.95 -33.82
CA GLN A 36 -30.40 -6.99 -34.07
C GLN A 36 -30.78 -6.67 -35.53
N ASP A 37 -29.94 -5.91 -36.22
CA ASP A 37 -30.12 -5.51 -37.60
C ASP A 37 -29.51 -6.53 -38.59
N GLY A 38 -28.92 -7.63 -38.09
CA GLY A 38 -28.28 -8.69 -38.87
C GLY A 38 -26.85 -8.44 -39.27
N ASN A 39 -26.24 -7.29 -38.87
CA ASN A 39 -24.84 -7.02 -39.14
C ASN A 39 -23.93 -7.94 -38.33
N PRO A 40 -22.82 -8.43 -38.91
CA PRO A 40 -21.88 -9.28 -38.19
C PRO A 40 -21.17 -8.51 -37.05
N ILE A 41 -21.06 -9.17 -35.91
CA ILE A 41 -20.31 -8.61 -34.77
C ILE A 41 -18.90 -9.20 -34.77
N GLU A 42 -17.96 -8.42 -35.23
CA GLU A 42 -16.54 -8.75 -35.20
C GLU A 42 -16.03 -8.80 -33.75
N LEU A 43 -15.07 -9.71 -33.46
CA LEU A 43 -14.42 -9.88 -32.16
C LEU A 43 -15.37 -10.22 -30.99
N ALA A 44 -16.61 -10.62 -31.29
CA ALA A 44 -17.48 -11.20 -30.27
C ALA A 44 -16.80 -12.44 -29.66
N SER A 45 -16.72 -12.49 -28.33
CA SER A 45 -16.13 -13.61 -27.62
C SER A 45 -17.14 -14.72 -27.40
N VAL A 46 -16.74 -15.95 -27.72
CA VAL A 46 -17.50 -17.18 -27.52
C VAL A 46 -16.77 -18.02 -26.50
N ILE A 47 -17.33 -18.14 -25.31
CA ILE A 47 -16.65 -18.71 -24.14
C ILE A 47 -17.39 -19.96 -23.68
N VAL A 48 -16.67 -21.07 -23.51
CA VAL A 48 -17.13 -22.31 -22.89
C VAL A 48 -16.35 -22.51 -21.61
N ALA A 49 -16.89 -22.01 -20.52
CA ALA A 49 -16.21 -21.96 -19.22
C ALA A 49 -15.93 -23.36 -18.64
N SER A 50 -16.82 -24.35 -18.87
CA SER A 50 -16.62 -25.74 -18.39
C SER A 50 -15.37 -26.39 -18.97
N GLN A 51 -14.96 -25.99 -20.18
CA GLN A 51 -13.79 -26.54 -20.88
C GLN A 51 -12.61 -25.57 -20.95
N GLY A 52 -12.74 -24.36 -20.38
CA GLY A 52 -11.71 -23.33 -20.44
C GLY A 52 -11.37 -22.86 -21.84
N LYS A 53 -12.31 -23.02 -22.81
CA LYS A 53 -12.09 -22.66 -24.21
C LYS A 53 -12.79 -21.37 -24.59
N MET A 54 -12.13 -20.59 -25.43
CA MET A 54 -12.63 -19.35 -25.98
C MET A 54 -12.28 -19.25 -27.47
N ALA A 55 -13.18 -18.71 -28.29
CA ALA A 55 -12.94 -18.26 -29.64
C ALA A 55 -13.40 -16.80 -29.81
N MET A 56 -12.83 -16.10 -30.78
CA MET A 56 -13.28 -14.77 -31.19
C MET A 56 -13.84 -14.85 -32.61
N CYS A 57 -14.89 -14.07 -32.84
CA CYS A 57 -15.48 -13.97 -34.18
C CYS A 57 -14.57 -13.16 -35.12
N ASN A 58 -14.50 -13.59 -36.36
CA ASN A 58 -13.79 -12.88 -37.43
C ASN A 58 -14.58 -11.65 -37.94
N LEU A 59 -14.06 -10.94 -38.94
CA LEU A 59 -14.69 -9.76 -39.58
C LEU A 59 -16.12 -10.03 -40.10
N LYS A 60 -16.47 -11.28 -40.38
CA LYS A 60 -17.81 -11.71 -40.82
C LYS A 60 -18.70 -12.16 -39.66
N GLY A 61 -18.23 -12.00 -38.42
CA GLY A 61 -18.94 -12.48 -37.22
C GLY A 61 -18.90 -13.99 -37.03
N GLU A 62 -18.05 -14.72 -37.76
CA GLU A 62 -18.00 -16.18 -37.71
C GLU A 62 -16.98 -16.68 -36.70
N PHE A 63 -17.29 -17.78 -36.03
CA PHE A 63 -16.41 -18.47 -35.09
C PHE A 63 -16.39 -19.97 -35.31
N SER A 64 -15.31 -20.64 -34.91
CA SER A 64 -15.21 -22.10 -34.90
C SER A 64 -14.28 -22.54 -33.79
N MET A 65 -14.67 -23.58 -33.05
CA MET A 65 -13.88 -24.19 -31.97
C MET A 65 -14.16 -25.67 -31.82
N GLN A 66 -13.14 -26.42 -31.40
CA GLN A 66 -13.31 -27.84 -31.03
C GLN A 66 -13.54 -27.98 -29.54
N LEU A 67 -14.60 -28.69 -29.15
CA LEU A 67 -15.02 -28.91 -27.77
C LEU A 67 -15.16 -30.42 -27.48
N GLN A 68 -14.99 -30.75 -26.21
CA GLN A 68 -15.24 -32.12 -25.74
C GLN A 68 -16.76 -32.34 -25.51
N ASN A 69 -17.24 -33.57 -25.74
CA ASN A 69 -18.62 -33.90 -25.48
C ASN A 69 -18.87 -33.94 -23.96
N GLU A 70 -19.88 -33.19 -23.54
CA GLU A 70 -20.38 -33.16 -22.16
C GLU A 70 -21.92 -33.30 -22.25
N ASP A 71 -22.55 -33.74 -21.16
CA ASP A 71 -24.02 -33.86 -21.14
C ASP A 71 -24.72 -32.52 -21.36
N SER A 72 -24.07 -31.41 -20.97
CA SER A 72 -24.53 -30.06 -21.28
C SER A 72 -23.36 -29.11 -21.40
N VAL A 73 -23.26 -28.43 -22.55
CA VAL A 73 -22.22 -27.41 -22.82
C VAL A 73 -22.87 -26.04 -22.79
N LYS A 74 -22.48 -25.20 -21.83
CA LYS A 74 -22.91 -23.80 -21.74
C LYS A 74 -21.95 -22.91 -22.50
N ILE A 75 -22.47 -22.21 -23.50
CA ILE A 75 -21.71 -21.33 -24.39
C ILE A 75 -22.19 -19.90 -24.14
N ARG A 76 -21.27 -19.02 -23.71
CA ARG A 76 -21.56 -17.60 -23.50
C ARG A 76 -21.01 -16.80 -24.66
N PHE A 77 -21.86 -15.99 -25.27
CA PHE A 77 -21.55 -15.02 -26.30
C PHE A 77 -21.54 -13.63 -25.69
N SER A 78 -20.48 -12.88 -25.87
CA SER A 78 -20.37 -11.52 -25.32
C SER A 78 -19.55 -10.61 -26.21
N MET A 79 -19.98 -9.36 -26.29
CA MET A 79 -19.26 -8.27 -26.96
C MET A 79 -19.57 -6.98 -26.22
N ILE A 80 -18.57 -6.07 -26.18
CA ILE A 80 -18.75 -4.74 -25.57
C ILE A 80 -19.85 -3.98 -26.32
N GLY A 81 -20.81 -3.44 -25.57
CA GLY A 81 -21.98 -2.75 -26.13
C GLY A 81 -23.16 -3.66 -26.42
N TYR A 82 -23.08 -4.96 -26.11
CA TYR A 82 -24.17 -5.94 -26.31
C TYR A 82 -24.46 -6.73 -25.03
N LYS A 83 -25.73 -7.07 -24.80
CA LYS A 83 -26.14 -7.99 -23.74
C LYS A 83 -25.57 -9.38 -24.01
N SER A 84 -24.82 -9.91 -23.03
CA SER A 84 -24.31 -11.27 -23.16
C SER A 84 -25.43 -12.29 -23.24
N LYS A 85 -25.33 -13.28 -24.15
CA LYS A 85 -26.31 -14.33 -24.36
C LYS A 85 -25.66 -15.68 -24.10
N THR A 86 -26.36 -16.53 -23.34
CA THR A 86 -25.90 -17.89 -23.07
C THR A 86 -26.76 -18.87 -23.81
N ARG A 87 -26.15 -19.87 -24.44
CA ARG A 87 -26.80 -21.01 -25.07
C ARG A 87 -26.30 -22.28 -24.40
N VAL A 88 -27.21 -23.25 -24.27
CA VAL A 88 -26.88 -24.57 -23.71
C VAL A 88 -27.14 -25.60 -24.81
N LEU A 89 -26.13 -26.41 -25.09
CA LEU A 89 -26.24 -27.56 -25.95
C LEU A 89 -26.29 -28.82 -25.08
N HIS A 90 -27.27 -29.67 -25.30
CA HIS A 90 -27.42 -30.96 -24.63
C HIS A 90 -26.84 -32.06 -25.48
N ARG A 91 -25.86 -32.81 -24.96
CA ARG A 91 -25.17 -33.93 -25.63
C ARG A 91 -24.79 -33.63 -27.08
N PRO A 92 -24.05 -32.54 -27.37
CA PRO A 92 -23.70 -32.17 -28.73
C PRO A 92 -22.78 -33.21 -29.35
N GLN A 93 -23.05 -33.60 -30.62
CA GLN A 93 -22.22 -34.53 -31.38
C GLN A 93 -21.94 -33.96 -32.75
N GLY A 94 -20.83 -34.35 -33.36
CA GLY A 94 -20.45 -33.98 -34.73
C GLY A 94 -20.22 -32.48 -34.91
N LYS A 95 -20.84 -31.90 -35.92
CA LYS A 95 -20.68 -30.46 -36.23
C LYS A 95 -21.94 -29.71 -35.82
N GLN A 96 -21.80 -28.79 -34.83
CA GLN A 96 -22.91 -27.96 -34.35
C GLN A 96 -22.76 -26.54 -34.89
N THR A 97 -23.82 -26.01 -35.49
CA THR A 97 -23.84 -24.64 -36.03
C THR A 97 -24.81 -23.77 -35.23
N LEU A 98 -24.36 -22.65 -34.71
CA LEU A 98 -25.18 -21.70 -33.98
C LEU A 98 -25.20 -20.32 -34.65
N GLN A 99 -26.41 -19.81 -34.85
CA GLN A 99 -26.61 -18.40 -35.15
C GLN A 99 -27.06 -17.68 -33.89
N VAL A 100 -26.33 -16.68 -33.48
CA VAL A 100 -26.56 -15.95 -32.24
C VAL A 100 -26.67 -14.47 -32.51
N GLN A 101 -27.84 -13.93 -32.20
CA GLN A 101 -28.10 -12.51 -32.30
C GLN A 101 -27.92 -11.87 -30.90
N LEU A 102 -27.02 -10.88 -30.77
CA LEU A 102 -26.86 -10.10 -29.54
C LEU A 102 -27.69 -8.82 -29.65
N THR A 103 -28.31 -8.48 -28.55
CA THR A 103 -29.07 -7.23 -28.42
C THR A 103 -28.15 -6.12 -27.95
N SER A 104 -28.17 -4.99 -28.64
CA SER A 104 -27.42 -3.81 -28.18
C SER A 104 -27.85 -3.42 -26.76
N ASP A 105 -26.89 -3.20 -25.89
CA ASP A 105 -27.13 -2.83 -24.50
C ASP A 105 -26.71 -1.38 -24.28
N ASN A 106 -27.62 -0.46 -24.58
CA ASN A 106 -27.41 0.97 -24.32
C ASN A 106 -27.18 1.28 -22.84
N GLN A 107 -27.54 0.35 -21.93
CA GLN A 107 -27.22 0.45 -20.51
C GLN A 107 -25.79 0.01 -20.17
N LEU A 108 -25.17 -0.84 -21.02
CA LEU A 108 -23.75 -1.23 -20.84
C LEU A 108 -22.77 -0.09 -21.16
N GLN A 109 -23.15 0.84 -22.04
CA GLN A 109 -22.34 2.08 -22.19
C GLN A 109 -22.37 2.93 -20.91
N GLU A 110 -23.46 2.89 -20.14
CA GLU A 110 -23.57 3.57 -18.85
C GLU A 110 -22.86 2.80 -17.73
N VAL A 111 -22.85 1.47 -17.75
CA VAL A 111 -22.16 0.62 -16.76
C VAL A 111 -20.64 0.54 -17.00
N ILE A 112 -20.19 0.52 -18.24
CA ILE A 112 -18.75 0.63 -18.58
C ILE A 112 -18.22 2.03 -18.28
N VAL A 113 -19.06 3.05 -18.47
CA VAL A 113 -18.78 4.43 -18.08
C VAL A 113 -18.82 4.58 -16.55
N GLU A 114 -19.64 3.84 -15.80
CA GLU A 114 -19.61 3.85 -14.33
C GLU A 114 -18.42 3.10 -13.75
N ALA A 115 -17.95 2.00 -14.31
CA ALA A 115 -16.72 1.34 -13.89
C ALA A 115 -15.45 2.14 -14.25
N GLN A 116 -15.55 3.06 -15.19
CA GLN A 116 -14.47 3.97 -15.62
C GLN A 116 -14.83 5.45 -15.46
N THR A 117 -16.00 5.80 -14.91
CA THR A 117 -16.31 7.20 -14.61
C THR A 117 -15.25 7.70 -13.66
N PRO A 118 -14.66 8.88 -13.89
CA PRO A 118 -13.81 9.51 -12.88
C PRO A 118 -14.64 9.59 -11.62
N GLN A 119 -14.24 8.85 -10.60
CA GLN A 119 -14.99 8.86 -9.34
C GLN A 119 -15.11 10.27 -8.83
N HIS A 120 -16.12 10.48 -8.01
CA HIS A 120 -16.41 11.73 -7.37
C HIS A 120 -15.16 12.24 -6.64
N GLY A 121 -14.38 13.14 -7.24
CA GLY A 121 -13.21 13.75 -6.62
C GLY A 121 -11.88 13.52 -7.33
N THR A 122 -10.83 13.84 -6.60
CA THR A 122 -9.42 13.79 -7.01
C THR A 122 -8.77 12.42 -6.77
N THR A 123 -9.55 11.41 -6.44
CA THR A 123 -9.10 10.12 -5.91
C THR A 123 -9.11 9.07 -7.02
N GLU A 124 -8.00 8.39 -7.22
CA GLU A 124 -7.90 7.22 -8.11
C GLU A 124 -8.38 5.97 -7.39
N ASN A 125 -9.18 5.14 -8.07
CA ASN A 125 -9.60 3.85 -7.54
C ASN A 125 -8.62 2.76 -7.90
N ILE A 126 -8.23 1.99 -6.90
CA ILE A 126 -7.39 0.81 -7.04
C ILE A 126 -8.24 -0.41 -6.67
N LYS A 127 -8.32 -1.38 -7.57
CA LYS A 127 -9.04 -2.64 -7.33
C LYS A 127 -8.22 -3.54 -6.42
N VAL A 128 -8.76 -3.87 -5.25
CA VAL A 128 -8.08 -4.73 -4.26
C VAL A 128 -7.93 -6.17 -4.73
N GLU A 129 -8.81 -6.63 -5.61
CA GLU A 129 -8.74 -7.99 -6.15
C GLU A 129 -7.41 -8.27 -6.87
N ALA A 130 -6.78 -7.23 -7.44
CA ALA A 130 -5.45 -7.35 -8.02
C ALA A 130 -4.37 -7.75 -6.98
N THR A 131 -4.56 -7.41 -5.70
CA THR A 131 -3.57 -7.67 -4.64
C THR A 131 -3.55 -9.10 -4.15
N LYS A 132 -4.68 -9.80 -4.19
CA LYS A 132 -4.83 -11.10 -3.53
C LYS A 132 -3.88 -12.19 -4.03
N ARG A 133 -3.45 -12.10 -5.29
CA ARG A 133 -2.64 -13.14 -5.94
C ARG A 133 -1.31 -12.63 -6.47
N THR A 134 -0.86 -11.48 -5.97
CA THR A 134 0.43 -10.92 -6.31
C THR A 134 1.48 -11.26 -5.24
N PRO A 135 2.76 -11.28 -5.60
CA PRO A 135 3.84 -11.40 -4.62
C PRO A 135 3.74 -10.31 -3.56
N SER A 136 3.80 -10.69 -2.30
CA SER A 136 3.76 -9.77 -1.17
C SER A 136 4.89 -10.12 -0.20
N VAL A 137 5.69 -9.12 0.15
CA VAL A 137 6.81 -9.24 1.09
C VAL A 137 6.36 -8.92 2.50
N SER A 138 5.69 -7.77 2.65
CA SER A 138 5.27 -7.28 3.96
C SER A 138 3.95 -7.90 4.43
N GLY A 139 3.18 -8.53 3.54
CA GLY A 139 1.81 -8.99 3.81
C GLY A 139 0.80 -7.84 3.97
N ASN A 140 1.21 -6.59 3.72
CA ASN A 140 0.37 -5.40 3.73
C ASN A 140 -0.03 -5.07 2.28
N ALA A 141 -0.89 -5.91 1.71
CA ALA A 141 -1.14 -5.94 0.27
C ALA A 141 -1.66 -4.60 -0.32
N VAL A 142 -2.39 -3.80 0.45
CA VAL A 142 -2.88 -2.49 -0.01
C VAL A 142 -1.72 -1.50 -0.10
N GLU A 143 -0.89 -1.40 0.92
CA GLU A 143 0.26 -0.49 0.93
C GLU A 143 1.29 -0.88 -0.13
N GLU A 144 1.54 -2.17 -0.31
CA GLU A 144 2.45 -2.66 -1.35
C GLU A 144 1.99 -2.29 -2.77
N ILE A 145 0.67 -2.28 -3.02
CA ILE A 145 0.16 -1.85 -4.33
C ILE A 145 0.22 -0.32 -4.47
N LEU A 146 0.06 0.43 -3.36
CA LEU A 146 0.25 1.88 -3.36
C LEU A 146 1.69 2.25 -3.68
N GLN A 147 2.68 1.49 -3.19
CA GLN A 147 4.10 1.70 -3.48
C GLN A 147 4.46 1.56 -4.96
N THR A 148 3.62 0.90 -5.76
CA THR A 148 3.79 0.81 -7.22
C THR A 148 3.10 1.95 -7.99
N GLN A 149 2.39 2.86 -7.31
CA GLN A 149 1.73 4.00 -7.95
C GLN A 149 2.71 5.12 -8.26
N ALA A 150 2.37 5.94 -9.26
CA ALA A 150 3.16 7.11 -9.61
C ALA A 150 3.18 8.14 -8.46
N GLY A 151 4.33 8.75 -8.21
CA GLY A 151 4.54 9.69 -7.11
C GLY A 151 4.71 9.06 -5.73
N VAL A 152 4.74 7.73 -5.63
CA VAL A 152 4.92 7.00 -4.37
C VAL A 152 6.31 6.37 -4.33
N SER A 153 6.97 6.49 -3.19
CA SER A 153 8.28 5.90 -2.92
C SER A 153 8.30 5.20 -1.58
N THR A 154 9.22 4.25 -1.43
CA THR A 154 9.47 3.55 -0.17
C THR A 154 10.97 3.39 0.05
N HIS A 155 11.39 3.28 1.30
CA HIS A 155 12.77 3.02 1.67
C HIS A 155 13.02 1.56 2.05
N SER A 156 11.96 0.80 2.32
CA SER A 156 12.06 -0.59 2.76
C SER A 156 10.85 -1.41 2.32
N GLU A 157 11.12 -2.58 1.75
CA GLU A 157 10.10 -3.58 1.41
C GLU A 157 9.48 -4.26 2.63
N LEU A 158 10.10 -4.13 3.79
CA LEU A 158 9.61 -4.71 5.06
C LEU A 158 8.62 -3.79 5.77
N SER A 159 8.48 -2.55 5.29
CA SER A 159 7.65 -1.51 5.88
C SER A 159 6.33 -1.34 5.12
N SER A 160 5.25 -1.07 5.86
CA SER A 160 3.97 -0.60 5.29
C SER A 160 3.99 0.90 4.98
N GLN A 161 5.00 1.63 5.44
CA GLN A 161 5.14 3.06 5.21
C GLN A 161 5.42 3.36 3.74
N TYR A 162 4.85 4.45 3.26
CA TYR A 162 5.11 4.98 1.93
C TYR A 162 5.18 6.51 1.97
N ASN A 163 6.04 7.04 1.15
CA ASN A 163 6.25 8.47 0.97
C ASN A 163 5.56 8.92 -0.32
N VAL A 164 4.98 10.12 -0.32
CA VAL A 164 4.26 10.63 -1.50
C VAL A 164 4.82 11.99 -1.90
N ARG A 165 5.39 12.05 -3.11
CA ARG A 165 5.92 13.29 -3.69
C ARG A 165 6.83 14.04 -2.73
N GLY A 166 7.79 13.32 -2.18
CA GLY A 166 8.79 13.84 -1.25
C GLY A 166 8.31 14.09 0.18
N GLY A 167 7.02 13.94 0.47
CA GLY A 167 6.54 13.98 1.85
C GLY A 167 6.81 12.68 2.57
N THR A 168 6.85 12.72 3.89
CA THR A 168 7.08 11.56 4.76
C THR A 168 5.81 10.73 4.95
N PHE A 169 5.95 9.51 5.47
CA PHE A 169 4.80 8.60 5.69
C PHE A 169 3.74 9.18 6.63
N ASP A 170 4.13 10.02 7.58
CA ASP A 170 3.23 10.67 8.54
C ASP A 170 2.44 11.84 7.92
N GLU A 171 2.80 12.27 6.70
CA GLU A 171 2.04 13.23 5.90
C GLU A 171 0.88 12.61 5.11
N ASN A 172 0.61 11.32 5.30
CA ASN A 172 -0.46 10.59 4.63
C ASN A 172 -1.66 10.41 5.55
N SER A 173 -2.86 10.76 5.08
CA SER A 173 -4.10 10.50 5.80
C SER A 173 -4.72 9.18 5.37
N VAL A 174 -5.30 8.45 6.32
CA VAL A 174 -6.03 7.21 6.07
C VAL A 174 -7.43 7.31 6.66
N TYR A 175 -8.41 7.05 5.84
CA TYR A 175 -9.82 7.00 6.22
C TYR A 175 -10.40 5.62 5.95
N ILE A 176 -11.22 5.11 6.86
CA ILE A 176 -12.00 3.88 6.68
C ILE A 176 -13.47 4.24 6.87
N ASN A 177 -14.28 4.11 5.82
CA ASN A 177 -15.71 4.47 5.83
C ASN A 177 -15.97 5.88 6.42
N ASN A 178 -15.23 6.90 5.97
CA ASN A 178 -15.26 8.31 6.45
C ASN A 178 -14.75 8.54 7.88
N VAL A 179 -14.21 7.53 8.54
CA VAL A 179 -13.57 7.63 9.86
C VAL A 179 -12.07 7.78 9.68
N GLU A 180 -11.49 8.85 10.19
CA GLU A 180 -10.03 9.03 10.17
C GLU A 180 -9.36 8.06 11.13
N VAL A 181 -8.34 7.36 10.65
CA VAL A 181 -7.51 6.49 11.48
C VAL A 181 -6.34 7.30 12.01
N TYR A 182 -6.28 7.45 13.31
CA TYR A 182 -5.16 8.11 13.96
C TYR A 182 -3.94 7.18 13.95
N ARG A 183 -2.77 7.68 13.53
CA ARG A 183 -1.51 6.91 13.43
C ARG A 183 -1.68 5.56 12.70
N PRO A 184 -2.05 5.57 11.42
CA PRO A 184 -2.25 4.34 10.66
C PRO A 184 -0.96 3.52 10.48
N PHE A 185 0.20 4.16 10.62
CA PHE A 185 1.52 3.55 10.56
C PHE A 185 2.20 3.60 11.92
N LEU A 186 2.86 2.51 12.29
CA LEU A 186 3.66 2.46 13.51
C LEU A 186 4.95 3.27 13.29
N VAL A 187 5.22 4.20 14.21
CA VAL A 187 6.46 5.00 14.17
C VAL A 187 7.52 4.26 14.96
N ARG A 188 8.39 3.58 14.24
CA ARG A 188 9.48 2.82 14.82
C ARG A 188 10.84 3.33 14.37
N SER A 189 11.85 3.16 15.21
CA SER A 189 13.26 3.34 14.89
C SER A 189 13.96 2.02 14.51
N GLY A 190 13.22 0.99 14.10
CA GLY A 190 13.76 -0.34 13.83
C GLY A 190 13.58 -0.79 12.37
N GLN A 191 14.17 -1.94 12.04
CA GLN A 191 14.24 -2.46 10.68
C GLN A 191 12.93 -3.06 10.17
N GLN A 192 11.94 -3.32 11.05
CA GLN A 192 10.70 -3.98 10.66
C GLN A 192 9.49 -3.41 11.36
N GLU A 193 8.40 -3.28 10.62
CA GLU A 193 7.09 -2.91 11.11
C GLU A 193 6.11 -4.08 11.10
N GLY A 194 5.11 -3.99 11.97
CA GLY A 194 4.03 -4.95 12.05
C GLY A 194 3.01 -4.84 10.91
N LEU A 195 1.83 -5.40 11.16
CA LEU A 195 0.70 -5.27 10.25
C LEU A 195 0.20 -3.83 10.24
N SER A 196 -0.13 -3.33 9.06
CA SER A 196 -0.84 -2.07 8.92
C SER A 196 -2.26 -2.18 9.44
N VAL A 197 -2.90 -1.04 9.71
CA VAL A 197 -4.30 -0.98 10.10
C VAL A 197 -5.25 -1.50 9.01
N ILE A 198 -4.80 -1.57 7.76
CA ILE A 198 -5.65 -1.94 6.63
C ILE A 198 -5.60 -3.46 6.43
N ASN A 199 -6.74 -4.12 6.62
CA ASN A 199 -6.90 -5.53 6.26
C ASN A 199 -7.52 -5.65 4.86
N ALA A 200 -6.72 -6.06 3.88
CA ALA A 200 -7.13 -6.16 2.47
C ALA A 200 -8.34 -7.10 2.25
N ASP A 201 -8.54 -8.10 3.11
CA ASP A 201 -9.65 -9.03 2.99
C ASP A 201 -11.01 -8.37 3.27
N LEU A 202 -11.03 -7.31 4.10
CA LEU A 202 -12.21 -6.51 4.42
C LEU A 202 -12.47 -5.39 3.41
N VAL A 203 -11.52 -5.06 2.54
CA VAL A 203 -11.59 -3.89 1.65
C VAL A 203 -12.39 -4.20 0.39
N ASP A 204 -13.36 -3.34 0.09
CA ASP A 204 -14.12 -3.32 -1.18
C ASP A 204 -13.44 -2.37 -2.18
N ARG A 205 -13.11 -1.15 -1.73
CA ARG A 205 -12.58 -0.10 -2.58
C ARG A 205 -11.47 0.67 -1.88
N VAL A 206 -10.44 0.99 -2.65
CA VAL A 206 -9.33 1.86 -2.26
C VAL A 206 -9.34 3.09 -3.14
N GLY A 207 -9.58 4.24 -2.54
CA GLY A 207 -9.40 5.54 -3.16
C GLY A 207 -8.09 6.16 -2.74
N PHE A 208 -7.23 6.54 -3.69
CA PHE A 208 -5.93 7.12 -3.39
C PHE A 208 -5.70 8.44 -4.14
N SER A 209 -5.20 9.44 -3.43
CA SER A 209 -4.85 10.75 -4.00
C SER A 209 -3.46 11.17 -3.57
N THR A 210 -2.59 11.44 -4.53
CA THR A 210 -1.20 11.87 -4.33
C THR A 210 -1.02 13.40 -4.22
N GLY A 211 -2.12 14.14 -4.07
CA GLY A 211 -2.15 15.60 -3.92
C GLY A 211 -3.41 16.22 -4.52
N GLY A 212 -3.65 17.49 -4.22
CA GLY A 212 -4.85 18.16 -4.68
C GLY A 212 -6.15 17.53 -4.17
N PHE A 213 -6.12 16.86 -3.01
CA PHE A 213 -7.28 16.18 -2.43
C PHE A 213 -8.28 17.16 -1.78
N GLU A 214 -9.50 16.70 -1.68
CA GLU A 214 -10.68 17.48 -1.24
C GLU A 214 -10.57 17.99 0.21
N ALA A 215 -11.39 19.02 0.57
CA ALA A 215 -11.39 19.62 1.90
C ALA A 215 -11.88 18.68 3.00
N LYS A 216 -12.62 17.62 2.67
CA LYS A 216 -13.05 16.58 3.63
C LYS A 216 -11.89 15.83 4.27
N TYR A 217 -10.73 15.70 3.57
CA TYR A 217 -9.52 15.11 4.12
C TYR A 217 -8.68 16.20 4.79
N GLY A 218 -8.34 15.99 6.06
CA GLY A 218 -7.68 17.01 6.87
C GLY A 218 -6.28 16.64 7.35
N ASP A 219 -5.62 17.65 7.85
CA ASP A 219 -4.41 17.59 8.70
C ASP A 219 -3.21 16.81 8.14
N LYS A 220 -3.11 16.68 6.81
CA LYS A 220 -2.00 16.01 6.11
C LYS A 220 -1.63 16.75 4.84
N MET A 221 -0.35 16.66 4.44
CA MET A 221 0.20 17.44 3.35
C MET A 221 0.53 16.64 2.08
N SER A 222 0.54 15.30 2.14
CA SER A 222 1.06 14.54 1.00
C SER A 222 0.02 13.69 0.30
N SER A 223 -0.74 12.87 1.00
CA SER A 223 -1.76 12.04 0.36
C SER A 223 -3.01 11.82 1.21
N ALA A 224 -4.06 11.35 0.54
CA ALA A 224 -5.27 10.86 1.19
C ALA A 224 -5.60 9.46 0.66
N LEU A 225 -5.76 8.51 1.58
CA LEU A 225 -6.16 7.14 1.33
C LEU A 225 -7.55 6.91 1.93
N ASP A 226 -8.53 6.61 1.08
CA ASP A 226 -9.94 6.43 1.44
C ASP A 226 -10.35 4.98 1.20
N ILE A 227 -10.54 4.24 2.28
CA ILE A 227 -10.88 2.83 2.27
C ILE A 227 -12.36 2.66 2.52
N THR A 228 -13.01 1.86 1.68
CA THR A 228 -14.38 1.40 1.92
C THR A 228 -14.36 -0.09 2.22
N TYR A 229 -14.94 -0.50 3.35
CA TYR A 229 -15.07 -1.91 3.73
C TYR A 229 -16.23 -2.59 3.01
N LYS A 230 -16.09 -3.88 2.77
CA LYS A 230 -17.06 -4.73 2.09
C LYS A 230 -18.39 -4.80 2.84
N ARG A 231 -19.47 -4.74 2.06
CA ARG A 231 -20.81 -5.15 2.48
C ARG A 231 -21.22 -6.33 1.61
N PRO A 232 -20.98 -7.56 2.07
CA PRO A 232 -21.24 -8.75 1.28
C PRO A 232 -22.73 -8.84 0.92
N LYS A 233 -23.05 -9.30 -0.30
CA LYS A 233 -24.43 -9.55 -0.75
C LYS A 233 -24.91 -10.95 -0.40
N ARG A 234 -23.99 -11.84 -0.03
CA ARG A 234 -24.21 -13.23 0.39
C ARG A 234 -23.19 -13.58 1.45
N THR A 235 -23.46 -14.66 2.18
CA THR A 235 -22.46 -15.22 3.10
C THR A 235 -21.29 -15.74 2.29
N GLU A 236 -20.08 -15.33 2.66
CA GLU A 236 -18.84 -15.65 1.97
C GLU A 236 -17.68 -15.69 2.96
N GLY A 237 -16.62 -16.35 2.57
CA GLY A 237 -15.42 -16.38 3.38
C GLY A 237 -14.19 -16.72 2.56
N SER A 238 -13.03 -16.46 3.13
CA SER A 238 -11.74 -16.89 2.59
C SER A 238 -10.75 -17.21 3.68
N PHE A 239 -9.85 -18.12 3.36
CA PHE A 239 -8.71 -18.44 4.21
C PHE A 239 -7.47 -18.49 3.33
N THR A 240 -6.41 -17.82 3.77
CA THR A 240 -5.12 -17.82 3.08
C THR A 240 -4.03 -18.17 4.06
N ALA A 241 -3.22 -19.16 3.72
CA ALA A 241 -2.01 -19.52 4.47
C ALA A 241 -0.79 -19.42 3.56
N SER A 242 0.32 -18.93 4.10
CA SER A 242 1.60 -18.80 3.42
C SER A 242 2.76 -19.00 4.41
N MET A 243 4.00 -19.05 3.91
CA MET A 243 5.17 -19.09 4.77
C MET A 243 5.35 -17.84 5.63
N LEU A 244 4.65 -16.75 5.29
CA LEU A 244 4.69 -15.47 6.01
C LEU A 244 3.57 -15.30 7.02
N GLY A 245 2.61 -16.23 7.10
CA GLY A 245 1.49 -16.18 8.02
C GLY A 245 0.18 -16.68 7.43
N ALA A 246 -0.92 -16.39 8.11
CA ALA A 246 -2.26 -16.79 7.72
C ALA A 246 -3.27 -15.66 7.90
N SER A 247 -4.30 -15.63 7.05
CA SER A 247 -5.44 -14.74 7.19
C SER A 247 -6.75 -15.50 6.98
N GLY A 248 -7.79 -15.06 7.70
CA GLY A 248 -9.14 -15.56 7.55
C GLY A 248 -10.12 -14.41 7.45
N TYR A 249 -11.05 -14.51 6.53
CA TYR A 249 -12.16 -13.57 6.33
C TYR A 249 -13.50 -14.33 6.37
N PHE A 250 -14.46 -13.74 7.04
CA PHE A 250 -15.84 -14.21 7.06
C PHE A 250 -16.80 -13.04 6.95
N GLY A 251 -17.72 -13.13 5.97
CA GLY A 251 -18.76 -12.15 5.71
C GLY A 251 -20.14 -12.77 5.78
N LEU A 252 -20.99 -12.27 6.69
CA LEU A 252 -22.39 -12.63 6.79
C LEU A 252 -23.26 -11.57 6.11
N ALA A 253 -24.21 -12.01 5.29
CA ALA A 253 -25.16 -11.13 4.62
C ALA A 253 -26.59 -11.52 4.91
N SER A 254 -27.38 -10.54 5.33
CA SER A 254 -28.83 -10.60 5.48
C SER A 254 -29.46 -9.37 4.82
N LYS A 255 -30.79 -9.36 4.66
CA LYS A 255 -31.51 -8.24 4.04
C LYS A 255 -31.26 -6.88 4.74
N LYS A 256 -31.01 -6.89 6.04
CA LYS A 256 -30.84 -5.67 6.86
C LYS A 256 -29.48 -5.57 7.56
N LEU A 257 -28.71 -6.65 7.58
CA LEU A 257 -27.47 -6.74 8.33
C LEU A 257 -26.38 -7.35 7.45
N THR A 258 -25.24 -6.68 7.41
CA THR A 258 -23.99 -7.27 6.93
C THR A 258 -22.97 -7.23 8.04
N TRP A 259 -22.21 -8.30 8.20
CA TRP A 259 -21.18 -8.40 9.23
C TRP A 259 -19.96 -9.07 8.65
N THR A 260 -18.86 -8.37 8.60
CA THR A 260 -17.58 -8.87 8.09
C THR A 260 -16.54 -8.92 9.20
N ASN A 261 -15.74 -9.97 9.18
CA ASN A 261 -14.69 -10.23 10.16
C ASN A 261 -13.42 -10.65 9.44
N GLY A 262 -12.30 -10.16 9.91
CA GLY A 262 -10.98 -10.53 9.42
C GLY A 262 -10.03 -10.79 10.57
N LEU A 263 -9.32 -11.89 10.50
CA LEU A 263 -8.26 -12.26 11.43
C LEU A 263 -6.97 -12.45 10.64
N ARG A 264 -5.88 -11.81 11.05
CA ARG A 264 -4.56 -12.00 10.43
C ARG A 264 -3.53 -12.35 11.49
N TYR A 265 -2.76 -13.36 11.16
CA TYR A 265 -1.51 -13.69 11.87
C TYR A 265 -0.36 -13.62 10.88
N LYS A 266 0.71 -12.95 11.26
CA LYS A 266 1.88 -12.80 10.42
C LYS A 266 3.15 -13.05 11.23
N THR A 267 4.13 -13.70 10.59
CA THR A 267 5.49 -13.82 11.10
C THR A 267 6.47 -13.62 9.94
N ASN A 268 7.40 -12.69 10.09
CA ASN A 268 8.41 -12.45 9.07
C ASN A 268 9.74 -13.17 9.38
N ARG A 269 9.73 -14.12 10.33
CA ARG A 269 10.94 -14.85 10.74
C ARG A 269 11.71 -15.43 9.55
N TYR A 270 10.99 -16.03 8.61
CA TYR A 270 11.58 -16.60 7.39
C TYR A 270 12.24 -15.52 6.49
N LEU A 271 11.62 -14.37 6.29
CA LEU A 271 12.18 -13.27 5.50
C LEU A 271 13.41 -12.67 6.18
N LEU A 272 13.32 -12.43 7.49
CA LEU A 272 14.38 -11.81 8.26
C LEU A 272 15.63 -12.69 8.37
N GLY A 273 15.46 -14.01 8.34
CA GLY A 273 16.59 -14.95 8.25
C GLY A 273 17.43 -14.80 6.97
N SER A 274 16.96 -14.07 5.95
CA SER A 274 17.72 -13.76 4.73
C SER A 274 18.47 -12.43 4.77
N LEU A 275 18.32 -11.65 5.84
CA LEU A 275 19.08 -10.42 6.02
C LEU A 275 20.55 -10.76 6.28
N GLU A 276 21.46 -9.92 5.81
CA GLU A 276 22.87 -10.02 6.16
C GLU A 276 23.13 -9.70 7.65
N THR A 277 22.30 -8.87 8.25
CA THR A 277 22.25 -8.69 9.70
C THR A 277 21.67 -9.93 10.33
N LYS A 278 22.55 -10.88 10.64
CA LYS A 278 22.15 -12.12 11.29
C LYS A 278 21.61 -11.84 12.70
N GLY A 279 20.63 -12.61 13.10
CA GLY A 279 20.02 -12.53 14.43
C GLY A 279 18.82 -13.44 14.55
N GLU A 280 18.50 -13.82 15.76
CA GLU A 280 17.23 -14.47 16.06
C GLU A 280 16.09 -13.46 16.04
N TYR A 281 15.35 -13.46 14.93
CA TYR A 281 14.18 -12.64 14.75
C TYR A 281 12.93 -13.44 15.07
N ASN A 282 12.18 -13.03 16.08
CA ASN A 282 10.92 -13.66 16.47
C ASN A 282 9.75 -12.66 16.46
N PRO A 283 9.39 -12.11 15.27
CA PRO A 283 8.23 -11.24 15.14
C PRO A 283 6.94 -12.06 15.14
N SER A 284 5.93 -11.57 15.82
CA SER A 284 4.58 -12.08 15.73
C SER A 284 3.58 -10.93 15.73
N PHE A 285 2.72 -10.93 14.73
CA PHE A 285 1.70 -9.89 14.53
C PHE A 285 0.35 -10.55 14.45
N LEU A 286 -0.58 -10.08 15.25
CA LEU A 286 -1.96 -10.57 15.28
C LEU A 286 -2.90 -9.38 15.24
N ASP A 287 -3.87 -9.40 14.32
CA ASP A 287 -4.95 -8.45 14.35
C ASP A 287 -6.32 -9.10 14.06
N TYR A 288 -7.33 -8.59 14.72
CA TYR A 288 -8.72 -8.89 14.47
C TYR A 288 -9.47 -7.61 14.13
N GLN A 289 -10.20 -7.64 13.03
CA GLN A 289 -11.01 -6.52 12.57
C GLN A 289 -12.42 -6.98 12.28
N THR A 290 -13.39 -6.11 12.57
CA THR A 290 -14.80 -6.35 12.32
C THR A 290 -15.48 -5.11 11.78
N TYR A 291 -16.38 -5.30 10.83
CA TYR A 291 -17.26 -4.25 10.33
C TYR A 291 -18.69 -4.78 10.27
N LEU A 292 -19.57 -4.11 10.97
CA LEU A 292 -20.99 -4.42 11.01
C LEU A 292 -21.76 -3.23 10.43
N SER A 293 -22.64 -3.49 9.47
CA SER A 293 -23.55 -2.51 8.90
C SER A 293 -24.98 -3.01 9.03
N TRP A 294 -25.78 -2.30 9.83
CA TRP A 294 -27.16 -2.61 10.10
C TRP A 294 -28.09 -1.53 9.58
N GLN A 295 -29.05 -1.90 8.75
CA GLN A 295 -30.04 -1.03 8.16
C GLN A 295 -31.44 -1.43 8.64
N PRO A 296 -31.87 -1.02 9.88
CA PRO A 296 -33.16 -1.40 10.44
C PRO A 296 -34.31 -0.92 9.58
N SER A 297 -34.17 0.22 8.93
CA SER A 297 -35.14 0.79 7.99
C SER A 297 -34.46 1.49 6.82
N LYS A 298 -35.19 1.88 5.80
CA LYS A 298 -34.69 2.69 4.67
C LYS A 298 -34.20 4.09 5.10
N ARG A 299 -34.51 4.52 6.31
CA ARG A 299 -34.15 5.86 6.85
C ARG A 299 -32.96 5.83 7.79
N TRP A 300 -32.58 4.68 8.33
CA TRP A 300 -31.55 4.54 9.34
C TRP A 300 -30.51 3.50 8.93
N GLN A 301 -29.27 3.86 9.11
CA GLN A 301 -28.12 2.96 8.96
C GLN A 301 -27.20 3.15 10.15
N VAL A 302 -26.73 2.04 10.71
CA VAL A 302 -25.79 2.00 11.82
C VAL A 302 -24.60 1.17 11.38
N ASP A 303 -23.43 1.74 11.44
CA ASP A 303 -22.17 1.08 11.08
C ASP A 303 -21.26 1.03 12.30
N PHE A 304 -20.66 -0.11 12.55
CA PHE A 304 -19.66 -0.29 13.60
C PHE A 304 -18.38 -0.87 13.00
N ILE A 305 -17.24 -0.25 13.33
CA ILE A 305 -15.90 -0.74 12.99
C ILE A 305 -15.16 -1.02 14.28
N GLY A 306 -14.51 -2.17 14.39
CA GLY A 306 -13.64 -2.54 15.49
C GLY A 306 -12.32 -3.12 14.96
N ASN A 307 -11.21 -2.75 15.59
CA ASN A 307 -9.89 -3.32 15.35
C ASN A 307 -9.16 -3.49 16.66
N ILE A 308 -8.56 -4.66 16.85
CA ILE A 308 -7.65 -4.97 17.95
C ILE A 308 -6.41 -5.58 17.33
N SER A 309 -5.25 -5.02 17.61
CA SER A 309 -3.99 -5.56 17.10
C SER A 309 -2.91 -5.60 18.16
N GLU A 310 -2.09 -6.65 18.08
CA GLU A 310 -0.89 -6.81 18.88
C GLU A 310 0.28 -7.16 17.97
N ASN A 311 1.33 -6.35 18.04
CA ASN A 311 2.57 -6.56 17.31
C ASN A 311 3.69 -6.76 18.34
N ASN A 312 4.28 -7.94 18.36
CA ASN A 312 5.44 -8.29 19.17
C ASN A 312 6.65 -8.44 18.25
N TYR A 313 7.77 -7.89 18.69
CA TYR A 313 9.02 -8.06 18.01
C TYR A 313 10.10 -8.36 19.04
N ASN A 314 10.71 -9.52 18.92
CA ASN A 314 11.89 -9.89 19.71
C ASN A 314 13.05 -10.09 18.74
N PHE A 315 14.18 -9.51 19.09
CA PHE A 315 15.40 -9.59 18.30
C PHE A 315 16.59 -9.81 19.23
N GLU A 316 17.37 -10.82 18.91
CA GLU A 316 18.67 -11.08 19.54
C GLU A 316 19.71 -11.03 18.41
N PRO A 317 20.58 -10.00 18.36
CA PRO A 317 21.58 -9.89 17.30
C PRO A 317 22.60 -11.01 17.38
N GLU A 318 22.98 -11.53 16.21
CA GLU A 318 24.10 -12.49 16.09
C GLU A 318 25.34 -11.80 15.54
N ASP A 319 26.49 -12.40 15.78
CA ASP A 319 27.76 -11.97 15.22
C ASP A 319 27.71 -11.90 13.70
N ARG A 320 28.26 -10.85 13.14
CA ARG A 320 28.29 -10.68 11.69
C ARG A 320 29.63 -10.22 11.16
N THR A 321 29.88 -10.53 9.90
CA THR A 321 30.98 -9.97 9.11
C THR A 321 30.39 -9.39 7.82
N THR A 322 30.65 -8.11 7.57
CA THR A 322 30.21 -7.43 6.34
C THR A 322 31.45 -6.96 5.58
N ASN A 323 31.60 -7.38 4.33
CA ASN A 323 32.65 -6.93 3.45
C ASN A 323 32.12 -5.78 2.57
N PHE A 324 32.88 -4.72 2.45
CA PHE A 324 32.51 -3.54 1.67
C PHE A 324 33.74 -2.81 1.10
N GLY A 325 33.55 -1.90 0.18
CA GLY A 325 34.61 -1.15 -0.48
C GLY A 325 34.70 -1.43 -1.97
N THR A 326 35.86 -1.20 -2.55
CA THR A 326 36.13 -1.44 -3.98
C THR A 326 36.93 -2.75 -4.17
N LEU A 327 36.94 -3.29 -5.39
CA LEU A 327 37.72 -4.51 -5.72
C LEU A 327 39.22 -4.43 -5.34
N LYS A 328 39.76 -3.22 -5.29
CA LYS A 328 41.17 -2.97 -4.90
C LYS A 328 41.35 -2.54 -3.44
N ASN A 329 40.28 -2.40 -2.70
CA ASN A 329 40.33 -1.93 -1.31
C ASN A 329 39.10 -2.47 -0.57
N VAL A 330 39.09 -3.78 -0.34
CA VAL A 330 38.03 -4.48 0.39
C VAL A 330 38.31 -4.38 1.88
N LYS A 331 37.32 -3.92 2.63
CA LYS A 331 37.33 -3.87 4.10
C LYS A 331 36.37 -4.91 4.66
N SER A 332 36.77 -5.53 5.76
CA SER A 332 35.96 -6.45 6.53
C SER A 332 35.58 -5.81 7.87
N PHE A 333 34.29 -5.67 8.10
CA PHE A 333 33.72 -5.21 9.34
C PHE A 333 33.09 -6.39 10.08
N LYS A 334 33.71 -6.80 11.18
CA LYS A 334 33.24 -7.89 12.02
C LYS A 334 32.73 -7.32 13.33
N VAL A 335 31.53 -7.74 13.74
CA VAL A 335 30.91 -7.34 15.00
C VAL A 335 30.49 -8.57 15.78
N TYR A 336 30.83 -8.60 17.05
CA TYR A 336 30.31 -9.51 18.05
C TYR A 336 29.25 -8.81 18.86
N PHE A 337 28.05 -9.41 18.92
CA PHE A 337 26.91 -8.82 19.59
C PHE A 337 26.54 -9.58 20.86
N ASP A 338 26.02 -8.84 21.83
CA ASP A 338 25.32 -9.38 23.00
C ASP A 338 24.11 -8.50 23.31
N GLY A 339 23.08 -9.10 23.86
CA GLY A 339 21.88 -8.40 24.29
C GLY A 339 20.63 -8.72 23.48
N LYS A 340 19.58 -7.94 23.69
CA LYS A 340 18.26 -8.17 23.08
C LYS A 340 17.42 -6.93 22.96
N GLU A 341 16.52 -6.96 21.97
CA GLU A 341 15.46 -5.98 21.76
C GLU A 341 14.08 -6.65 21.91
N LYS A 342 13.16 -5.99 22.63
CA LYS A 342 11.77 -6.41 22.78
C LYS A 342 10.86 -5.22 22.61
N ASP A 343 10.03 -5.29 21.56
CA ASP A 343 9.04 -4.28 21.25
C ASP A 343 7.63 -4.85 21.29
N LEU A 344 6.72 -4.09 21.87
CA LEU A 344 5.31 -4.44 21.96
C LEU A 344 4.45 -3.23 21.59
N PHE A 345 3.58 -3.44 20.59
CA PHE A 345 2.58 -2.44 20.18
C PHE A 345 1.19 -3.06 20.28
N ARG A 346 0.35 -2.50 21.12
CA ARG A 346 -1.06 -2.88 21.27
C ARG A 346 -1.94 -1.74 20.86
N THR A 347 -2.78 -1.97 19.86
CA THR A 347 -3.67 -0.93 19.32
C THR A 347 -5.12 -1.40 19.38
N PHE A 348 -5.97 -0.51 19.83
CA PHE A 348 -7.42 -0.61 19.78
C PHE A 348 -7.97 0.57 18.97
N PHE A 349 -8.82 0.28 17.99
CA PHE A 349 -9.56 1.27 17.26
C PHE A 349 -11.03 0.83 17.15
N GLY A 350 -11.95 1.75 17.42
CA GLY A 350 -13.37 1.49 17.30
C GLY A 350 -14.10 2.73 16.80
N SER A 351 -15.14 2.54 15.99
CA SER A 351 -16.03 3.62 15.60
C SER A 351 -17.48 3.15 15.49
N LEU A 352 -18.41 4.02 15.85
CA LEU A 352 -19.84 3.86 15.68
C LEU A 352 -20.37 5.04 14.87
N SER A 353 -20.98 4.73 13.73
CA SER A 353 -21.59 5.71 12.82
C SER A 353 -23.09 5.48 12.76
N VAL A 354 -23.88 6.52 12.99
CA VAL A 354 -25.32 6.49 12.84
C VAL A 354 -25.71 7.48 11.76
N THR A 355 -26.23 6.97 10.65
CA THR A 355 -26.66 7.78 9.51
C THR A 355 -28.18 7.79 9.41
N ARG A 356 -28.76 8.97 9.32
CA ARG A 356 -30.17 9.19 9.05
C ARG A 356 -30.35 9.74 7.65
N HIS A 357 -31.05 9.02 6.80
CA HIS A 357 -31.49 9.47 5.49
C HIS A 357 -32.77 10.30 5.67
N LEU A 358 -32.61 11.64 5.75
CA LEU A 358 -33.72 12.58 5.91
C LEU A 358 -34.59 12.60 4.67
N SER A 359 -33.97 12.52 3.51
CA SER A 359 -34.61 12.45 2.20
C SER A 359 -33.76 11.60 1.25
N LYS A 360 -34.22 11.40 -0.01
CA LYS A 360 -33.37 10.78 -1.07
C LYS A 360 -32.12 11.61 -1.40
N ARG A 361 -32.07 12.87 -0.95
CA ARG A 361 -31.02 13.84 -1.28
C ARG A 361 -30.22 14.29 -0.08
N THR A 362 -30.66 14.01 1.15
CA THR A 362 -30.05 14.54 2.37
C THR A 362 -29.73 13.41 3.34
N ASP A 363 -28.47 13.29 3.69
CA ASP A 363 -27.97 12.35 4.70
C ASP A 363 -27.30 13.11 5.84
N VAL A 364 -27.61 12.75 7.09
CA VAL A 364 -26.95 13.27 8.28
C VAL A 364 -26.32 12.09 9.01
N SER A 365 -25.04 12.17 9.32
CA SER A 365 -24.30 11.12 10.01
C SER A 365 -23.62 11.64 11.27
N LEU A 366 -23.79 10.93 12.36
CA LEU A 366 -23.04 11.14 13.60
C LEU A 366 -22.05 9.98 13.75
N ILE A 367 -20.77 10.31 13.87
CA ILE A 367 -19.67 9.33 13.94
C ILE A 367 -18.90 9.58 15.23
N ALA A 368 -18.87 8.58 16.11
CA ALA A 368 -18.03 8.56 17.30
C ALA A 368 -16.89 7.56 17.09
N SER A 369 -15.66 7.93 17.37
CA SER A 369 -14.51 7.03 17.25
C SER A 369 -13.58 7.15 18.46
N ALA A 370 -12.88 6.05 18.74
CA ALA A 370 -11.88 5.97 19.77
C ALA A 370 -10.67 5.17 19.27
N PHE A 371 -9.49 5.70 19.51
CA PHE A 371 -8.22 5.06 19.23
C PHE A 371 -7.39 5.03 20.51
N SER A 372 -6.76 3.90 20.79
CA SER A 372 -5.84 3.75 21.91
C SER A 372 -4.66 2.88 21.50
N THR A 373 -3.45 3.33 21.74
CA THR A 373 -2.25 2.51 21.55
C THR A 373 -1.36 2.56 22.78
N LYS A 374 -0.72 1.43 23.07
CA LYS A 374 0.38 1.30 24.03
C LYS A 374 1.59 0.76 23.28
N GLU A 375 2.66 1.49 23.33
CA GLU A 375 3.91 1.16 22.66
C GLU A 375 5.02 1.04 23.68
N GLN A 376 5.80 -0.01 23.56
CA GLN A 376 6.96 -0.27 24.40
C GLN A 376 8.10 -0.70 23.50
N GLN A 377 9.22 0.00 23.61
CA GLN A 377 10.47 -0.37 22.97
C GLN A 377 11.54 -0.51 24.04
N ARG A 378 12.14 -1.66 24.11
CA ARG A 378 13.15 -1.97 25.14
C ARG A 378 14.28 -2.74 24.50
N TYR A 379 15.46 -2.18 24.52
CA TYR A 379 16.66 -2.88 24.11
C TYR A 379 17.85 -2.58 25.03
N ASP A 380 18.67 -3.58 25.17
CA ASP A 380 20.03 -3.52 25.68
C ASP A 380 20.86 -4.29 24.67
N ILE A 381 21.71 -3.59 23.92
CA ILE A 381 22.55 -4.16 22.88
C ILE A 381 23.97 -3.66 23.08
N GLN A 382 24.90 -4.59 23.18
CA GLN A 382 26.32 -4.32 23.20
C GLN A 382 26.95 -4.92 21.93
N GLY A 383 27.89 -4.18 21.34
CA GLY A 383 28.64 -4.64 20.18
C GLY A 383 30.13 -4.39 20.36
N GLN A 384 30.94 -5.38 20.05
CA GLN A 384 32.38 -5.23 19.89
C GLN A 384 32.72 -5.42 18.41
N TYR A 385 33.44 -4.50 17.81
CA TYR A 385 33.72 -4.55 16.37
C TYR A 385 35.20 -4.44 16.04
N TRP A 386 35.54 -5.05 14.89
CA TRP A 386 36.84 -4.94 14.23
C TRP A 386 36.60 -4.50 12.79
N LEU A 387 37.38 -3.50 12.38
CA LEU A 387 37.48 -3.08 10.99
C LEU A 387 38.88 -3.46 10.50
N THR A 388 38.96 -4.33 9.51
CA THR A 388 40.23 -4.81 8.93
C THR A 388 40.28 -4.55 7.43
N GLN A 389 41.46 -4.30 6.92
CA GLN A 389 41.71 -4.30 5.49
C GLN A 389 41.92 -5.74 5.05
N THR A 390 41.15 -6.25 4.09
CA THR A 390 41.15 -7.67 3.72
C THR A 390 42.47 -8.09 3.07
N GLU A 391 43.08 -7.25 2.26
CA GLU A 391 44.33 -7.58 1.55
C GLU A 391 45.57 -7.64 2.46
N THR A 392 45.64 -6.70 3.42
CA THR A 392 46.81 -6.58 4.32
C THR A 392 46.59 -7.20 5.68
N SER A 393 45.36 -7.59 6.00
CA SER A 393 44.93 -8.03 7.34
C SER A 393 45.22 -6.99 8.43
N GLU A 394 45.35 -5.72 8.05
CA GLU A 394 45.63 -4.62 8.98
C GLU A 394 44.36 -4.22 9.72
N ASN A 395 44.47 -4.09 11.05
CA ASN A 395 43.36 -3.55 11.86
C ASN A 395 43.29 -2.01 11.72
N LEU A 396 42.20 -1.54 11.10
CA LEU A 396 41.93 -0.14 10.90
C LEU A 396 41.14 0.46 12.05
N GLY A 397 40.42 -0.36 12.81
CA GLY A 397 39.65 0.13 13.95
C GLY A 397 39.09 -1.05 14.78
N VAL A 398 39.07 -0.85 16.07
CA VAL A 398 38.50 -1.73 17.09
C VAL A 398 37.70 -0.86 18.04
N GLY A 399 36.50 -1.30 18.41
CA GLY A 399 35.70 -0.50 19.35
C GLY A 399 34.57 -1.30 19.97
N THR A 400 33.98 -0.67 20.97
CA THR A 400 32.84 -1.21 21.71
C THR A 400 31.74 -0.13 21.81
N TYR A 401 30.48 -0.54 21.70
CA TYR A 401 29.37 0.34 21.99
C TYR A 401 28.31 -0.40 22.82
N MET A 402 27.53 0.35 23.54
CA MET A 402 26.38 -0.14 24.29
C MET A 402 25.23 0.81 24.12
N GLN A 403 24.11 0.27 23.66
CA GLN A 403 22.87 0.99 23.47
C GLN A 403 21.80 0.50 24.43
N HIS A 404 21.11 1.44 25.07
CA HIS A 404 20.03 1.18 25.98
C HIS A 404 18.82 2.02 25.64
N SER A 405 17.63 1.41 25.65
CA SER A 405 16.36 2.14 25.54
C SER A 405 15.26 1.51 26.41
N ARG A 406 14.47 2.41 27.00
CA ARG A 406 13.24 2.11 27.73
C ARG A 406 12.20 3.14 27.34
N ASP A 407 11.54 2.91 26.22
CA ASP A 407 10.56 3.83 25.66
C ASP A 407 9.14 3.31 25.83
N TYR A 408 8.31 4.14 26.42
CA TYR A 408 6.91 3.86 26.65
C TYR A 408 6.06 5.02 26.12
N LEU A 409 5.12 4.70 25.25
CA LEU A 409 4.13 5.63 24.76
C LEU A 409 2.72 5.08 24.98
N LYS A 410 1.83 5.95 25.46
CA LYS A 410 0.40 5.70 25.45
C LYS A 410 -0.29 6.86 24.75
N ALA A 411 -1.04 6.58 23.69
CA ALA A 411 -1.84 7.57 22.99
C ALA A 411 -3.31 7.15 23.01
N ASP A 412 -4.16 8.03 23.53
CA ASP A 412 -5.61 7.88 23.53
C ASP A 412 -6.23 9.06 22.76
N VAL A 413 -6.99 8.77 21.69
CA VAL A 413 -7.67 9.79 20.88
C VAL A 413 -9.14 9.44 20.76
N LYS A 414 -10.01 10.38 21.09
CA LYS A 414 -11.47 10.26 20.93
C LYS A 414 -11.97 11.34 20.01
N SER A 415 -12.89 11.00 19.13
CA SER A 415 -13.44 11.94 18.15
C SER A 415 -14.95 11.80 18.03
N LEU A 416 -15.62 12.93 17.88
CA LEU A 416 -17.04 13.02 17.53
C LEU A 416 -17.18 13.90 16.30
N LYS A 417 -17.77 13.35 15.23
CA LYS A 417 -17.97 14.02 13.94
C LYS A 417 -19.44 14.03 13.55
N LEU A 418 -19.98 15.22 13.27
CA LEU A 418 -21.30 15.39 12.68
C LEU A 418 -21.11 15.77 11.21
N MET A 419 -21.69 15.00 10.30
CA MET A 419 -21.54 15.18 8.84
C MET A 419 -22.91 15.35 8.19
N LEU A 420 -23.01 16.27 7.25
CA LEU A 420 -24.15 16.52 6.38
C LEU A 420 -23.74 16.30 4.92
N LEU A 421 -24.51 15.55 4.18
CA LEU A 421 -24.42 15.37 2.74
C LEU A 421 -25.73 15.76 2.07
N GLN A 422 -25.68 16.75 1.18
CA GLN A 422 -26.83 17.25 0.42
C GLN A 422 -26.56 17.13 -1.09
N ARG A 423 -27.48 16.47 -1.81
CA ARG A 423 -27.49 16.38 -3.28
C ARG A 423 -28.54 17.32 -3.81
N ALA A 424 -28.18 18.39 -4.51
CA ALA A 424 -29.09 19.43 -5.02
C ALA A 424 -28.82 19.63 -6.52
N GLY A 425 -29.59 18.94 -7.36
CA GLY A 425 -29.40 19.01 -8.82
C GLY A 425 -27.99 18.56 -9.23
N THR A 426 -27.22 19.49 -9.78
CA THR A 426 -25.84 19.29 -10.23
C THR A 426 -24.80 19.45 -9.11
N HIS A 427 -25.24 19.84 -7.90
CA HIS A 427 -24.39 20.09 -6.74
C HIS A 427 -24.42 18.92 -5.75
N ARG A 428 -23.26 18.61 -5.18
CA ARG A 428 -23.11 17.71 -4.05
C ARG A 428 -22.35 18.42 -2.95
N ILE A 429 -23.11 18.96 -2.01
CA ILE A 429 -22.57 19.72 -0.88
C ILE A 429 -22.32 18.76 0.27
N GLU A 430 -21.14 18.82 0.86
CA GLU A 430 -20.74 18.03 2.02
C GLU A 430 -20.09 18.94 3.06
N GLY A 431 -20.49 18.80 4.31
CA GLY A 431 -19.90 19.54 5.41
C GLY A 431 -19.82 18.66 6.66
N ALA A 432 -18.83 18.94 7.51
CA ALA A 432 -18.76 18.29 8.80
C ALA A 432 -18.12 19.19 9.86
N PHE A 433 -18.55 18.95 11.11
CA PHE A 433 -17.90 19.43 12.32
C PHE A 433 -17.29 18.23 13.05
N THR A 434 -16.03 18.35 13.48
CA THR A 434 -15.32 17.31 14.21
C THR A 434 -14.71 17.90 15.49
N TYR A 435 -14.91 17.22 16.60
CA TYR A 435 -14.28 17.51 17.88
C TYR A 435 -13.40 16.32 18.28
N LYS A 436 -12.08 16.55 18.49
CA LYS A 436 -11.10 15.53 18.89
C LYS A 436 -10.50 15.86 20.24
N MET A 437 -10.28 14.84 21.06
CA MET A 437 -9.52 14.90 22.31
C MET A 437 -8.32 13.97 22.16
N GLU A 438 -7.14 14.51 22.37
CA GLU A 438 -5.86 13.80 22.23
C GLU A 438 -5.15 13.78 23.58
N LYS A 439 -4.81 12.61 24.09
CA LYS A 439 -4.00 12.46 25.29
C LYS A 439 -2.85 11.50 25.01
N ILE A 440 -1.64 12.03 24.96
CA ILE A 440 -0.43 11.25 24.68
C ILE A 440 0.49 11.38 25.89
N LYS A 441 0.91 10.25 26.43
CA LYS A 441 1.88 10.16 27.52
C LYS A 441 3.12 9.45 27.00
N GLU A 442 4.24 10.07 27.18
CA GLU A 442 5.57 9.58 26.81
C GLU A 442 6.44 9.47 28.04
N ASN A 443 7.20 8.38 28.13
CA ASN A 443 8.28 8.19 29.06
C ASN A 443 9.41 7.46 28.34
N SER A 444 10.48 8.20 28.00
CA SER A 444 11.62 7.68 27.27
C SER A 444 12.90 7.88 28.08
N ALA A 445 13.72 6.84 28.13
CA ALA A 445 15.05 6.87 28.69
C ALA A 445 15.99 6.10 27.77
N GLU A 446 16.81 6.81 27.03
CA GLU A 446 17.77 6.27 26.09
C GLU A 446 19.17 6.73 26.45
N TYR A 447 20.18 5.88 26.26
CA TYR A 447 21.58 6.27 26.27
C TYR A 447 22.44 5.37 25.41
N GLU A 448 23.58 5.91 24.98
CA GLU A 448 24.57 5.20 24.20
C GLU A 448 25.97 5.53 24.73
N TYR A 449 26.71 4.47 25.00
CA TYR A 449 28.15 4.53 25.32
C TYR A 449 28.94 4.04 24.12
N ARG A 450 30.07 4.68 23.82
CA ARG A 450 31.00 4.25 22.79
C ARG A 450 32.44 4.39 23.30
N ASP A 451 33.24 3.40 22.91
CA ASP A 451 34.69 3.53 22.98
C ASP A 451 35.17 4.41 21.82
N SER A 452 36.23 5.14 22.02
CA SER A 452 36.83 6.05 21.04
C SER A 452 37.55 5.32 19.90
N ALA A 453 37.99 4.09 20.09
CA ALA A 453 38.64 3.31 19.04
C ALA A 453 37.70 3.14 17.85
N GLY A 454 38.02 3.76 16.70
CA GLY A 454 37.18 3.79 15.53
C GLY A 454 36.05 4.82 15.51
N TYR A 455 36.00 5.75 16.49
CA TYR A 455 35.14 6.92 16.52
C TYR A 455 35.93 8.21 16.81
N ASN A 456 35.41 9.35 16.38
CA ASN A 456 36.02 10.65 16.66
C ASN A 456 35.79 11.12 18.11
N ILE A 457 35.99 10.26 19.07
CA ILE A 457 35.84 10.54 20.51
C ILE A 457 37.21 10.31 21.18
N PRO A 458 37.69 11.20 22.03
CA PRO A 458 38.92 10.98 22.77
C PRO A 458 38.84 9.70 23.60
N HIS A 459 39.78 8.80 23.43
CA HIS A 459 39.86 7.53 24.18
C HIS A 459 40.62 7.74 25.47
N ASN A 460 40.03 7.35 26.59
CA ASN A 460 40.69 7.43 27.90
C ASN A 460 41.21 6.05 28.40
N GLY A 461 40.89 4.98 27.67
CA GLY A 461 41.39 3.62 27.98
C GLY A 461 40.74 2.92 29.17
N GLU A 462 39.95 3.58 29.97
CA GLU A 462 39.40 3.05 31.20
C GLU A 462 37.85 2.95 31.23
N THR A 463 37.18 3.88 30.56
CA THR A 463 35.71 4.00 30.58
C THR A 463 35.13 4.18 29.18
N LEU A 464 33.91 3.74 28.97
CA LEU A 464 33.11 4.05 27.80
C LEU A 464 32.47 5.43 27.98
N ASP A 465 32.64 6.30 26.97
CA ASP A 465 32.05 7.63 27.02
C ASP A 465 30.55 7.58 26.63
N MET A 466 29.72 8.29 27.37
CA MET A 466 28.32 8.50 27.04
C MET A 466 28.22 9.56 25.94
N ILE A 467 28.00 9.12 24.69
CA ILE A 467 27.91 10.01 23.53
C ILE A 467 26.48 10.48 23.24
N TYR A 468 25.50 9.79 23.77
CA TYR A 468 24.10 10.12 23.59
C TYR A 468 23.32 9.80 24.86
N SER A 469 22.42 10.70 25.20
CA SER A 469 21.41 10.43 26.22
C SER A 469 20.13 11.20 25.89
N LEU A 470 18.98 10.60 26.15
CA LEU A 470 17.69 11.26 26.03
C LEU A 470 16.80 10.85 27.20
N ARG A 471 16.22 11.84 27.85
CA ARG A 471 15.13 11.65 28.80
C ARG A 471 13.94 12.50 28.43
N ALA A 472 12.79 11.87 28.25
CA ALA A 472 11.55 12.53 27.93
C ALA A 472 10.45 12.01 28.83
N ARG A 473 9.77 12.90 29.55
CA ARG A 473 8.59 12.57 30.36
C ARG A 473 7.52 13.61 30.08
N ASN A 474 6.78 13.38 29.02
CA ASN A 474 5.86 14.35 28.47
C ASN A 474 4.40 13.88 28.54
N THR A 475 3.50 14.84 28.67
CA THR A 475 2.06 14.62 28.49
C THR A 475 1.52 15.70 27.56
N LEU A 476 1.03 15.28 26.39
CA LEU A 476 0.23 16.11 25.50
C LEU A 476 -1.24 15.86 25.86
N ASP A 477 -1.96 16.88 26.32
CA ASP A 477 -3.41 16.87 26.52
C ASP A 477 -3.98 18.02 25.69
N ALA A 478 -4.62 17.64 24.59
CA ALA A 478 -5.02 18.61 23.56
C ALA A 478 -6.42 18.35 23.02
N LYS A 479 -7.06 19.42 22.53
CA LYS A 479 -8.36 19.40 21.89
C LYS A 479 -8.26 20.05 20.55
N ARG A 480 -8.90 19.45 19.55
CA ARG A 480 -9.01 20.01 18.21
C ARG A 480 -10.47 20.18 17.80
N MET A 481 -10.75 21.29 17.14
CA MET A 481 -12.04 21.56 16.50
C MET A 481 -11.78 21.75 15.02
N GLU A 482 -12.51 21.02 14.19
CA GLU A 482 -12.36 21.07 12.75
C GLU A 482 -13.72 21.21 12.10
N VAL A 483 -13.80 22.09 11.10
CA VAL A 483 -15.00 22.29 10.28
C VAL A 483 -14.58 22.28 8.83
N TYR A 484 -15.32 21.58 7.98
CA TYR A 484 -15.16 21.75 6.55
C TYR A 484 -16.52 21.87 5.86
N VAL A 485 -16.51 22.59 4.75
CA VAL A 485 -17.60 22.64 3.78
C VAL A 485 -16.99 22.55 2.39
N GLN A 486 -17.55 21.70 1.56
CA GLN A 486 -17.17 21.55 0.16
C GLN A 486 -18.37 21.33 -0.73
N ASP A 487 -18.26 21.73 -2.00
CA ASP A 487 -19.24 21.43 -3.03
C ASP A 487 -18.54 20.77 -4.23
N THR A 488 -19.22 19.83 -4.83
CA THR A 488 -18.87 19.26 -6.13
C THR A 488 -19.96 19.62 -7.12
N TRP A 489 -19.64 20.57 -8.00
CA TRP A 489 -20.53 21.08 -9.02
C TRP A 489 -20.21 20.46 -10.38
N ASN A 490 -21.20 19.74 -10.95
CA ASN A 490 -21.11 19.14 -12.28
C ASN A 490 -21.91 20.01 -13.25
N PHE A 491 -21.25 20.57 -14.26
CA PHE A 491 -21.90 21.39 -15.27
C PHE A 491 -21.35 21.07 -16.66
N LYS A 492 -22.03 21.56 -17.69
CA LYS A 492 -21.67 21.32 -19.09
C LYS A 492 -21.77 22.62 -19.91
N SER A 493 -20.98 22.70 -20.99
CA SER A 493 -21.11 23.79 -21.95
C SER A 493 -22.42 23.65 -22.76
N ASN A 494 -22.83 24.72 -23.43
CA ASN A 494 -24.04 24.76 -24.26
C ASN A 494 -23.80 24.29 -25.71
N ASP A 495 -22.64 23.73 -26.02
CA ASP A 495 -22.27 23.25 -27.37
C ASP A 495 -23.10 22.01 -27.77
N SER A 496 -23.17 21.71 -29.06
CA SER A 496 -23.85 20.53 -29.62
C SER A 496 -23.27 19.23 -29.03
N ILE A 497 -21.96 19.19 -28.81
CA ILE A 497 -21.26 18.14 -28.08
C ILE A 497 -20.66 18.80 -26.83
N PRO A 498 -21.38 18.79 -25.69
CA PRO A 498 -21.01 19.61 -24.54
C PRO A 498 -19.73 19.14 -23.89
N THR A 499 -18.83 20.07 -23.56
CA THR A 499 -17.72 19.84 -22.63
C THR A 499 -18.25 19.66 -21.23
N LEU A 500 -17.77 18.61 -20.54
CA LEU A 500 -18.17 18.33 -19.15
C LEU A 500 -17.15 18.92 -18.19
N PHE A 501 -17.65 19.66 -17.22
CA PHE A 501 -16.89 20.25 -16.14
C PHE A 501 -17.32 19.66 -14.80
N ARG A 502 -16.35 19.34 -13.96
CA ARG A 502 -16.57 19.00 -12.56
C ARG A 502 -15.64 19.87 -11.72
N LEU A 503 -16.21 20.82 -11.00
CA LEU A 503 -15.53 21.68 -10.06
C LEU A 503 -15.78 21.17 -8.64
N ASN A 504 -14.72 20.80 -7.93
CA ASN A 504 -14.76 20.58 -6.49
C ASN A 504 -14.05 21.74 -5.82
N TYR A 505 -14.69 22.36 -4.86
CA TYR A 505 -14.12 23.46 -4.09
C TYR A 505 -14.62 23.40 -2.66
N GLY A 506 -13.78 23.83 -1.74
CA GLY A 506 -14.14 23.80 -0.33
C GLY A 506 -13.11 24.50 0.54
N VAL A 507 -13.50 24.66 1.78
CA VAL A 507 -12.65 25.25 2.81
C VAL A 507 -12.71 24.39 4.07
N ARG A 508 -11.57 24.28 4.73
CA ARG A 508 -11.46 23.65 6.03
C ARG A 508 -10.89 24.63 7.02
N TYR A 509 -11.47 24.66 8.23
CA TYR A 509 -10.97 25.37 9.40
C TYR A 509 -10.57 24.36 10.47
N ALA A 510 -9.45 24.57 11.13
CA ALA A 510 -9.03 23.79 12.28
C ALA A 510 -8.47 24.70 13.37
N TYR A 511 -8.81 24.38 14.62
CA TYR A 511 -8.28 25.02 15.82
C TYR A 511 -7.65 23.97 16.74
N TRP A 512 -6.44 24.24 17.22
CA TRP A 512 -5.71 23.36 18.13
C TRP A 512 -5.36 24.11 19.42
N ASN A 513 -5.88 23.68 20.55
CA ASN A 513 -5.71 24.39 21.81
C ASN A 513 -4.33 24.22 22.42
N PHE A 514 -3.51 23.27 22.00
CA PHE A 514 -2.15 23.06 22.52
C PHE A 514 -1.24 24.27 22.33
N ASN A 515 -1.25 24.84 21.13
CA ASN A 515 -0.48 26.03 20.77
C ASN A 515 -1.37 27.25 20.43
N GLY A 516 -2.70 27.12 20.53
CA GLY A 516 -3.64 28.20 20.21
C GLY A 516 -3.79 28.50 18.71
N GLU A 517 -3.30 27.61 17.83
CA GLU A 517 -3.27 27.85 16.39
C GLU A 517 -4.62 27.67 15.72
N SER A 518 -4.97 28.62 14.85
CA SER A 518 -6.13 28.59 13.96
C SER A 518 -5.68 28.61 12.52
N ILE A 519 -6.13 27.67 11.72
CA ILE A 519 -5.74 27.51 10.32
C ILE A 519 -6.96 27.42 9.41
N VAL A 520 -6.81 27.97 8.21
CA VAL A 520 -7.84 27.94 7.14
C VAL A 520 -7.19 27.35 5.89
N SER A 521 -7.81 26.34 5.30
CA SER A 521 -7.29 25.54 4.18
C SER A 521 -8.29 25.53 3.02
N PRO A 522 -8.30 26.56 2.14
CA PRO A 522 -9.07 26.53 0.90
C PRO A 522 -8.43 25.58 -0.12
N ARG A 523 -9.28 24.87 -0.85
CA ARG A 523 -8.88 23.89 -1.87
C ARG A 523 -9.85 23.92 -3.03
N ALA A 524 -9.34 23.76 -4.26
CA ALA A 524 -10.17 23.64 -5.45
C ALA A 524 -9.54 22.68 -6.45
N SER A 525 -10.37 21.99 -7.20
CA SER A 525 -9.97 21.18 -8.36
C SER A 525 -11.01 21.23 -9.45
N LEU A 526 -10.58 21.40 -10.69
CA LEU A 526 -11.42 21.44 -11.88
C LEU A 526 -11.01 20.28 -12.79
N ASN A 527 -11.97 19.41 -13.11
CA ASN A 527 -11.82 18.37 -14.13
C ASN A 527 -12.61 18.79 -15.36
N ILE A 528 -11.99 18.66 -16.53
CA ILE A 528 -12.53 19.05 -17.83
C ILE A 528 -12.47 17.82 -18.76
N THR A 529 -13.63 17.42 -19.29
CA THR A 529 -13.70 16.42 -20.36
C THR A 529 -14.25 17.09 -21.62
N PRO A 530 -13.38 17.34 -22.63
CA PRO A 530 -13.78 18.07 -23.83
C PRO A 530 -14.87 17.33 -24.63
N GLY A 531 -15.81 18.10 -25.18
CA GLY A 531 -16.86 17.55 -26.06
C GLY A 531 -16.31 16.91 -27.31
N TRP A 532 -15.28 17.51 -27.92
CA TRP A 532 -14.64 17.05 -29.15
C TRP A 532 -13.83 15.74 -28.99
N ASN A 533 -13.43 15.37 -27.74
CA ASN A 533 -12.79 14.08 -27.47
C ASN A 533 -13.09 13.61 -26.05
N ARG A 534 -14.03 12.69 -25.90
CA ARG A 534 -14.45 12.12 -24.60
C ARG A 534 -13.40 11.22 -23.95
N ASN A 535 -12.40 10.78 -24.71
CA ASN A 535 -11.31 9.96 -24.20
C ASN A 535 -10.23 10.80 -23.48
N LEU A 536 -10.24 12.12 -23.73
CA LEU A 536 -9.31 13.05 -23.12
C LEU A 536 -9.94 13.71 -21.89
N SER A 537 -9.16 13.86 -20.81
CA SER A 537 -9.57 14.64 -19.65
C SER A 537 -8.39 15.39 -19.06
N PHE A 538 -8.64 16.61 -18.63
CA PHE A 538 -7.67 17.46 -17.95
C PHE A 538 -8.13 17.71 -16.52
N ARG A 539 -7.17 17.85 -15.61
CA ARG A 539 -7.42 18.24 -14.22
C ARG A 539 -6.41 19.29 -13.81
N VAL A 540 -6.91 20.34 -13.16
CA VAL A 540 -6.09 21.33 -12.47
C VAL A 540 -6.56 21.39 -11.03
N ALA A 541 -5.63 21.42 -10.08
CA ALA A 541 -5.97 21.58 -8.67
C ALA A 541 -4.97 22.48 -7.96
N ALA A 542 -5.47 23.25 -7.00
CA ALA A 542 -4.67 24.08 -6.13
C ALA A 542 -5.29 24.12 -4.73
N GLY A 543 -4.44 24.29 -3.71
CA GLY A 543 -4.93 24.38 -2.34
C GLY A 543 -3.87 24.58 -1.30
N LEU A 544 -4.33 24.94 -0.11
CA LEU A 544 -3.53 25.00 1.12
C LEU A 544 -3.77 23.75 1.94
N TYR A 545 -2.68 23.15 2.41
CA TYR A 545 -2.67 21.95 3.22
C TYR A 545 -1.84 22.20 4.45
N TYR A 546 -2.37 21.83 5.61
CA TYR A 546 -1.65 21.96 6.88
C TYR A 546 -1.56 20.62 7.57
N GLN A 547 -0.48 20.44 8.32
CA GLN A 547 -0.28 19.29 9.18
C GLN A 547 0.21 19.77 10.55
N ALA A 548 -0.58 19.50 11.57
CA ALA A 548 -0.13 19.75 12.94
C ALA A 548 1.04 18.81 13.28
N PRO A 549 2.06 19.29 13.99
CA PRO A 549 3.18 18.45 14.40
C PRO A 549 2.71 17.28 15.26
N PHE A 550 3.26 16.11 15.04
CA PHE A 550 3.07 15.01 15.97
C PHE A 550 4.02 15.10 17.17
N TYR A 551 3.82 14.31 18.21
CA TYR A 551 4.49 14.53 19.49
C TYR A 551 6.03 14.51 19.43
N LYS A 552 6.65 13.70 18.53
CA LYS A 552 8.13 13.70 18.37
C LYS A 552 8.65 14.97 17.68
N GLU A 553 7.88 15.55 16.77
CA GLU A 553 8.21 16.84 16.14
C GLU A 553 8.07 18.04 17.09
N LEU A 554 7.30 17.88 18.17
CA LEU A 554 7.14 18.89 19.21
C LEU A 554 8.26 18.89 20.24
N ARG A 555 9.20 17.95 20.18
CA ARG A 555 10.29 17.87 21.15
C ARG A 555 11.27 19.04 20.94
N ASP A 556 11.54 19.74 22.01
CA ASP A 556 12.63 20.70 22.15
C ASP A 556 13.63 20.13 23.14
N THR A 557 14.90 20.07 22.78
CA THR A 557 15.93 19.38 23.56
C THR A 557 16.86 20.37 24.26
N THR A 558 17.07 20.13 25.52
CA THR A 558 18.01 20.91 26.34
C THR A 558 18.98 19.97 27.06
N MET A 559 20.25 20.23 26.99
CA MET A 559 21.27 19.45 27.69
C MET A 559 21.52 20.05 29.08
N ILE A 560 21.41 19.24 30.13
CA ILE A 560 21.68 19.62 31.52
C ILE A 560 22.57 18.53 32.13
N ASN A 561 23.79 18.91 32.58
CA ASN A 561 24.75 17.99 33.17
C ASN A 561 25.03 16.72 32.33
N GLY A 562 25.23 16.88 31.01
CA GLY A 562 25.49 15.77 30.09
C GLY A 562 24.29 14.93 29.73
N VAL A 563 23.12 15.21 30.27
CA VAL A 563 21.86 14.51 29.96
C VAL A 563 20.95 15.40 29.09
N THR A 564 20.51 14.90 27.96
CA THR A 564 19.57 15.59 27.08
C THR A 564 18.14 15.34 27.56
N TYR A 565 17.43 16.41 27.86
CA TYR A 565 16.01 16.39 28.21
C TYR A 565 15.19 16.89 27.03
N ALA A 566 14.13 16.15 26.67
CA ALA A 566 13.19 16.55 25.66
C ALA A 566 11.87 17.01 26.30
N LEU A 567 11.47 18.25 26.01
CA LEU A 567 10.21 18.85 26.44
C LEU A 567 9.34 19.18 25.22
N LEU A 568 8.03 19.34 25.42
CA LEU A 568 7.11 19.71 24.34
C LEU A 568 7.15 21.22 24.10
N ASN A 569 7.49 21.63 22.88
CA ASN A 569 7.51 23.01 22.44
C ASN A 569 6.15 23.48 21.94
N LYS A 570 5.54 24.42 22.65
CA LYS A 570 4.26 25.02 22.24
C LYS A 570 4.40 26.07 21.13
N LYS A 571 5.60 26.47 20.78
CA LYS A 571 5.84 27.46 19.73
C LYS A 571 5.92 26.84 18.33
N THR A 572 6.07 25.52 18.24
CA THR A 572 6.12 24.80 16.97
C THR A 572 4.77 24.93 16.26
N ARG A 573 4.77 25.51 15.08
CA ARG A 573 3.57 25.74 14.25
C ARG A 573 3.28 24.54 13.36
N SER A 574 2.04 24.45 12.92
CA SER A 574 1.63 23.48 11.88
C SER A 574 2.45 23.70 10.62
N GLN A 575 2.96 22.60 10.07
CA GLN A 575 3.60 22.58 8.77
C GLN A 575 2.56 22.93 7.69
N ARG A 576 2.94 23.67 6.67
CA ARG A 576 2.05 24.14 5.60
C ARG A 576 2.63 23.80 4.24
N SER A 577 1.77 23.31 3.34
CA SER A 577 2.11 23.06 1.93
C SER A 577 1.10 23.74 1.02
N ILE A 578 1.57 24.50 0.05
CA ILE A 578 0.77 25.04 -1.05
C ILE A 578 0.94 24.12 -2.24
N HIS A 579 -0.15 23.52 -2.72
CA HIS A 579 -0.11 22.64 -3.87
C HIS A 579 -0.63 23.33 -5.12
N ALA A 580 0.05 23.09 -6.23
CA ALA A 580 -0.44 23.35 -7.58
C ALA A 580 -0.16 22.11 -8.44
N LEU A 581 -1.17 21.59 -9.12
CA LEU A 581 -0.99 20.44 -9.99
C LEU A 581 -1.84 20.54 -11.26
N ALA A 582 -1.32 19.99 -12.35
CA ALA A 582 -2.00 19.85 -13.62
C ALA A 582 -1.83 18.44 -14.14
N SER A 583 -2.90 17.82 -14.60
CA SER A 583 -2.91 16.44 -15.06
C SER A 583 -3.69 16.30 -16.36
N MET A 584 -3.22 15.43 -17.23
CA MET A 584 -3.89 14.99 -18.45
C MET A 584 -4.07 13.48 -18.39
N SER A 585 -5.23 12.99 -18.76
CA SER A 585 -5.49 11.57 -18.96
C SER A 585 -6.08 11.31 -20.33
N TYR A 586 -5.57 10.30 -21.02
CA TYR A 586 -6.04 9.89 -22.33
C TYR A 586 -6.35 8.40 -22.34
N ARG A 587 -7.57 8.04 -22.76
CA ARG A 587 -8.01 6.65 -22.95
C ARG A 587 -7.89 6.30 -24.42
N PHE A 588 -7.35 5.13 -24.67
CA PHE A 588 -7.18 4.62 -26.04
C PHE A 588 -7.28 3.10 -26.06
N THR A 589 -7.44 2.56 -27.24
CA THR A 589 -7.45 1.11 -27.45
C THR A 589 -6.10 0.71 -28.05
N MET A 590 -5.44 -0.24 -27.43
CA MET A 590 -4.22 -0.88 -27.92
C MET A 590 -4.37 -2.39 -27.77
N LEU A 591 -3.98 -3.17 -28.80
CA LEU A 591 -4.19 -4.63 -28.81
C LEU A 591 -5.64 -5.05 -28.55
N ASN A 592 -6.60 -4.27 -29.04
CA ASN A 592 -8.04 -4.42 -28.82
C ASN A 592 -8.46 -4.40 -27.33
N ARG A 593 -7.68 -3.72 -26.50
CA ARG A 593 -7.92 -3.58 -25.05
C ARG A 593 -7.91 -2.11 -24.63
N PRO A 594 -8.64 -1.76 -23.55
CA PRO A 594 -8.64 -0.39 -23.06
C PRO A 594 -7.36 -0.09 -22.30
N PHE A 595 -6.72 1.00 -22.68
CA PHE A 595 -5.58 1.58 -22.01
C PHE A 595 -5.89 3.02 -21.57
N LYS A 596 -5.21 3.45 -20.53
CA LYS A 596 -5.26 4.83 -20.03
C LYS A 596 -3.84 5.32 -19.76
N PHE A 597 -3.45 6.37 -20.41
CA PHE A 597 -2.24 7.12 -20.11
C PHE A 597 -2.58 8.32 -19.23
N THR A 598 -1.82 8.58 -18.19
CA THR A 598 -1.95 9.75 -17.32
C THR A 598 -0.59 10.40 -17.14
N ALA A 599 -0.54 11.72 -17.29
CA ALA A 599 0.61 12.54 -16.96
C ALA A 599 0.17 13.63 -15.98
N GLU A 600 0.91 13.80 -14.89
CA GLU A 600 0.60 14.80 -13.86
C GLU A 600 1.87 15.53 -13.43
N ALA A 601 1.89 16.84 -13.60
CA ALA A 601 2.94 17.73 -13.10
C ALA A 601 2.47 18.40 -11.82
N TYR A 602 3.37 18.56 -10.85
CA TYR A 602 3.04 19.14 -9.56
C TYR A 602 4.15 20.03 -9.01
N TYR A 603 3.74 20.98 -8.20
CA TYR A 603 4.61 21.82 -7.39
C TYR A 603 4.01 21.96 -5.98
N LYS A 604 4.84 21.76 -4.95
CA LYS A 604 4.51 21.99 -3.54
C LYS A 604 5.49 23.00 -2.97
N ALA A 605 5.00 24.13 -2.46
CA ALA A 605 5.78 25.05 -1.65
C ALA A 605 5.52 24.76 -0.19
N ILE A 606 6.56 24.40 0.57
CA ILE A 606 6.46 23.96 1.96
C ILE A 606 7.01 25.06 2.88
N SER A 607 6.31 25.31 3.98
CA SER A 607 6.76 26.24 5.02
C SER A 607 6.48 25.67 6.41
N HIS A 608 7.21 26.14 7.41
CA HIS A 608 7.25 25.59 8.77
C HIS A 608 7.57 24.08 8.79
N LEU A 609 8.32 23.60 7.81
CA LEU A 609 8.81 22.22 7.77
C LEU A 609 9.70 21.96 8.98
N VAL A 610 9.43 20.89 9.71
CA VAL A 610 10.31 20.41 10.79
C VAL A 610 11.41 19.56 10.18
N PRO A 611 12.67 19.99 10.20
CA PRO A 611 13.77 19.18 9.68
C PRO A 611 13.94 17.91 10.50
N TYR A 612 14.43 16.87 9.86
CA TYR A 612 14.80 15.63 10.52
C TYR A 612 16.03 15.00 9.88
N SER A 613 16.75 14.20 10.63
CA SER A 613 17.85 13.37 10.15
C SER A 613 17.52 11.90 10.32
N VAL A 614 18.12 11.09 9.47
CA VAL A 614 18.05 9.62 9.55
C VAL A 614 19.48 9.11 9.74
N ASP A 615 19.73 8.49 10.91
CA ASP A 615 20.96 7.80 11.21
C ASP A 615 20.67 6.31 11.35
N ASN A 616 21.25 5.52 10.46
CA ASN A 616 20.88 4.12 10.25
C ASN A 616 19.37 4.00 9.96
N VAL A 617 18.55 3.61 10.93
CA VAL A 617 17.09 3.54 10.82
C VAL A 617 16.38 4.45 11.83
N LYS A 618 17.16 5.17 12.66
CA LYS A 618 16.65 6.09 13.70
C LYS A 618 16.37 7.46 13.10
N VAL A 619 15.16 7.97 13.30
CA VAL A 619 14.76 9.32 12.88
C VAL A 619 14.80 10.29 14.06
N THR A 620 15.51 11.38 13.89
CA THR A 620 15.61 12.47 14.88
C THR A 620 15.01 13.73 14.31
N TYR A 621 14.01 14.32 14.97
CA TYR A 621 13.33 15.55 14.57
C TYR A 621 13.87 16.75 15.31
N PHE A 622 14.00 17.90 14.62
CA PHE A 622 14.48 19.16 15.14
C PHE A 622 13.31 20.14 15.25
N GLY A 623 12.48 19.97 16.27
CA GLY A 623 11.24 20.73 16.45
C GLY A 623 11.41 22.21 16.74
N ASP A 624 12.61 22.62 17.17
CA ASP A 624 13.05 24.00 17.40
C ASP A 624 13.47 24.75 16.11
N LYS A 625 13.68 24.01 14.98
CA LYS A 625 14.26 24.55 13.74
C LYS A 625 13.31 24.39 12.55
N GLN A 626 12.20 25.12 12.55
CA GLN A 626 11.30 25.10 11.40
C GLN A 626 11.90 25.86 10.20
N THR A 627 11.74 25.28 9.01
CA THR A 627 12.30 25.84 7.77
C THR A 627 11.30 25.82 6.62
N SER A 628 11.73 26.18 5.42
CA SER A 628 10.96 26.07 4.18
C SER A 628 11.57 25.03 3.25
N GLY A 629 10.75 24.54 2.33
CA GLY A 629 11.16 23.58 1.33
C GLY A 629 10.26 23.59 0.11
N HIS A 630 10.57 22.73 -0.84
CA HIS A 630 9.71 22.52 -2.01
C HIS A 630 9.79 21.07 -2.47
N ALA A 631 8.76 20.64 -3.19
CA ALA A 631 8.75 19.42 -3.96
C ALA A 631 8.13 19.68 -5.33
N THR A 632 8.79 19.23 -6.38
CA THR A 632 8.32 19.37 -7.76
C THR A 632 8.57 18.08 -8.51
N GLY A 633 7.72 17.76 -9.47
CA GLY A 633 7.92 16.55 -10.27
C GLY A 633 6.88 16.33 -11.34
N LEU A 634 7.12 15.26 -12.07
CA LEU A 634 6.27 14.74 -13.15
C LEU A 634 6.04 13.25 -12.91
N ASP A 635 4.77 12.87 -12.85
CA ASP A 635 4.32 11.50 -12.70
C ASP A 635 3.65 11.03 -13.99
N LEU A 636 4.10 9.91 -14.53
CA LEU A 636 3.54 9.25 -15.71
C LEU A 636 3.01 7.87 -15.32
N LYS A 637 1.84 7.51 -15.84
CA LYS A 637 1.24 6.20 -15.62
C LYS A 637 0.58 5.70 -16.89
N LEU A 638 0.96 4.51 -17.31
CA LEU A 638 0.26 3.74 -18.32
C LEU A 638 -0.46 2.59 -17.63
N PHE A 639 -1.78 2.62 -17.66
CA PHE A 639 -2.65 1.58 -17.11
C PHE A 639 -3.33 0.83 -18.25
N GLY A 640 -3.51 -0.48 -18.13
CA GLY A 640 -4.21 -1.27 -19.14
C GLY A 640 -4.62 -2.65 -18.61
N GLU A 641 -5.62 -3.23 -19.25
CA GLU A 641 -6.04 -4.63 -19.05
C GLU A 641 -5.53 -5.46 -20.24
N PHE A 642 -4.48 -6.25 -20.06
CA PHE A 642 -4.04 -7.18 -21.10
C PHE A 642 -5.00 -8.35 -21.24
N VAL A 643 -5.62 -8.78 -20.14
CA VAL A 643 -6.72 -9.75 -20.10
C VAL A 643 -7.84 -9.19 -19.21
N PRO A 644 -9.14 -9.42 -19.53
CA PRO A 644 -10.24 -8.94 -18.71
C PRO A 644 -10.10 -9.30 -17.23
N GLY A 645 -10.13 -8.27 -16.37
CA GLY A 645 -9.98 -8.43 -14.92
C GLY A 645 -8.53 -8.56 -14.40
N ALA A 646 -7.52 -8.38 -15.29
CA ALA A 646 -6.12 -8.35 -14.91
C ALA A 646 -5.55 -6.93 -15.14
N ASP A 647 -5.66 -6.08 -14.11
CA ASP A 647 -5.14 -4.72 -14.15
C ASP A 647 -3.61 -4.74 -14.10
N SER A 648 -2.96 -4.01 -15.02
CA SER A 648 -1.52 -3.85 -15.09
C SER A 648 -1.16 -2.37 -15.30
N TRP A 649 -0.03 -1.93 -14.80
CA TRP A 649 0.44 -0.56 -15.01
C TRP A 649 1.96 -0.45 -14.99
N LEU A 650 2.42 0.54 -15.71
CA LEU A 650 3.79 1.05 -15.70
C LEU A 650 3.75 2.48 -15.18
N THR A 651 4.55 2.80 -14.20
CA THR A 651 4.66 4.15 -13.63
C THR A 651 6.09 4.66 -13.72
N LEU A 652 6.23 5.93 -14.03
CA LEU A 652 7.49 6.65 -14.00
C LEU A 652 7.28 7.96 -13.26
N SER A 653 8.08 8.20 -12.24
CA SER A 653 8.08 9.44 -11.47
C SER A 653 9.46 10.07 -11.51
N VAL A 654 9.51 11.35 -11.78
CA VAL A 654 10.72 12.19 -11.69
C VAL A 654 10.41 13.32 -10.73
N MET A 655 11.21 13.47 -9.67
CA MET A 655 10.97 14.49 -8.67
C MET A 655 12.26 15.13 -8.16
N ASN A 656 12.12 16.32 -7.60
CA ASN A 656 13.14 17.01 -6.84
C ASN A 656 12.52 17.59 -5.57
N THR A 657 13.09 17.25 -4.42
CA THR A 657 12.60 17.72 -3.13
C THR A 657 13.75 18.26 -2.31
N ALA A 658 13.59 19.46 -1.77
CA ALA A 658 14.64 20.09 -0.97
C ALA A 658 14.04 20.95 0.16
N MET A 659 14.82 21.07 1.24
CA MET A 659 14.59 22.04 2.32
C MET A 659 15.72 23.09 2.32
N LYS A 660 15.43 24.25 2.87
CA LYS A 660 16.38 25.35 2.96
C LYS A 660 17.03 25.36 4.34
N LEU A 661 18.32 25.01 4.43
CA LEU A 661 19.09 25.04 5.67
C LEU A 661 20.32 25.96 5.50
N ASN A 662 20.51 26.89 6.43
CA ASN A 662 21.61 27.83 6.39
C ASN A 662 21.79 28.55 5.05
N GLY A 663 20.64 28.88 4.37
CA GLY A 663 20.65 29.53 3.07
C GLY A 663 20.88 28.60 1.86
N LYS A 664 21.22 27.32 2.08
CA LYS A 664 21.45 26.31 1.04
C LYS A 664 20.21 25.41 0.85
N ASN A 665 19.96 24.95 -0.38
CA ASN A 665 18.99 23.90 -0.65
C ASN A 665 19.63 22.54 -0.40
N VAL A 666 19.05 21.78 0.54
CA VAL A 666 19.50 20.46 0.93
C VAL A 666 18.41 19.45 0.56
N PRO A 667 18.71 18.33 -0.11
CA PRO A 667 17.72 17.32 -0.43
C PRO A 667 17.03 16.80 0.85
N LEU A 668 15.72 16.60 0.79
CA LEU A 668 15.01 15.89 1.86
C LEU A 668 15.46 14.43 1.93
N PRO A 669 15.47 13.78 3.10
CA PRO A 669 15.78 12.35 3.19
C PRO A 669 14.88 11.44 2.34
N THR A 670 13.73 11.95 1.92
CA THR A 670 12.78 11.29 1.01
C THR A 670 12.97 11.62 -0.46
N ASP A 671 14.00 12.40 -0.82
CA ASP A 671 14.26 12.81 -2.21
C ASP A 671 14.72 11.63 -3.08
N GLN A 672 13.78 11.00 -3.74
CA GLN A 672 14.02 9.94 -4.71
C GLN A 672 13.80 10.51 -6.12
N ARG A 673 14.87 10.97 -6.77
CA ARG A 673 14.79 11.74 -8.03
C ARG A 673 14.06 11.04 -9.15
N PHE A 674 14.09 9.72 -9.14
CA PHE A 674 13.56 8.88 -10.20
C PHE A 674 13.05 7.56 -9.65
N ALA A 675 11.85 7.12 -10.08
CA ALA A 675 11.28 5.83 -9.75
C ALA A 675 10.49 5.27 -10.94
N LEU A 676 10.79 4.04 -11.32
CA LEU A 676 10.11 3.27 -12.36
C LEU A 676 9.54 2.00 -11.73
N ASN A 677 8.22 1.80 -11.82
CA ASN A 677 7.58 0.59 -11.34
C ASN A 677 6.73 -0.04 -12.43
N LEU A 678 6.84 -1.35 -12.58
CA LEU A 678 5.94 -2.17 -13.39
C LEU A 678 5.18 -3.12 -12.46
N PHE A 679 3.88 -3.08 -12.54
CA PHE A 679 2.98 -4.06 -11.97
C PHE A 679 2.22 -4.74 -13.11
N PHE A 680 2.47 -6.02 -13.30
CA PHE A 680 1.87 -6.78 -14.37
C PHE A 680 1.20 -8.03 -13.80
N THR A 681 -0.04 -8.27 -14.19
CA THR A 681 -0.76 -9.50 -13.86
C THR A 681 -1.48 -9.98 -15.12
N ASP A 682 -1.43 -11.28 -15.35
CA ASP A 682 -2.08 -11.89 -16.51
C ASP A 682 -2.39 -13.36 -16.27
N TYR A 683 -3.27 -13.90 -17.11
CA TYR A 683 -3.48 -15.33 -17.23
C TYR A 683 -2.62 -15.89 -18.36
N PHE A 684 -2.17 -17.14 -18.22
CA PHE A 684 -1.48 -17.80 -19.32
C PHE A 684 -2.40 -17.91 -20.55
N PRO A 685 -1.87 -17.70 -21.76
CA PRO A 685 -2.64 -17.84 -22.97
C PRO A 685 -3.33 -19.20 -23.03
N GLY A 686 -4.65 -19.18 -23.27
CA GLY A 686 -5.47 -20.40 -23.37
C GLY A 686 -5.86 -21.06 -22.04
N SER A 687 -5.51 -20.48 -20.89
CA SER A 687 -5.86 -21.03 -19.58
C SER A 687 -6.27 -19.96 -18.58
N THR A 688 -7.47 -20.06 -18.02
CA THR A 688 -7.93 -19.23 -16.90
C THR A 688 -7.52 -19.81 -15.54
N ARG A 689 -6.82 -20.94 -15.51
CA ARG A 689 -6.37 -21.60 -14.28
C ARG A 689 -5.01 -21.12 -13.81
N TRP A 690 -4.12 -20.74 -14.75
CA TRP A 690 -2.79 -20.23 -14.43
C TRP A 690 -2.79 -18.71 -14.48
N ARG A 691 -2.37 -18.10 -13.41
CA ARG A 691 -2.16 -16.64 -13.34
C ARG A 691 -0.71 -16.35 -12.97
N MET A 692 -0.14 -15.40 -13.68
CA MET A 692 1.20 -14.87 -13.43
C MET A 692 1.10 -13.44 -12.93
N SER A 693 2.02 -13.05 -12.10
CA SER A 693 2.22 -11.66 -11.65
C SER A 693 3.70 -11.32 -11.64
N LEU A 694 4.02 -10.11 -12.02
CA LEU A 694 5.38 -9.57 -12.05
C LEU A 694 5.36 -8.16 -11.45
N LYS A 695 6.25 -7.92 -10.51
CA LYS A 695 6.54 -6.59 -9.98
C LYS A 695 8.00 -6.27 -10.30
N LEU A 696 8.25 -5.14 -10.96
CA LEU A 696 9.59 -4.61 -11.14
C LEU A 696 9.65 -3.23 -10.51
N ALA A 697 10.71 -2.96 -9.79
CA ALA A 697 11.00 -1.65 -9.20
C ALA A 697 12.44 -1.26 -9.49
N TYR A 698 12.63 -0.05 -9.99
CA TYR A 698 13.92 0.59 -10.13
C TYR A 698 13.80 2.04 -9.67
N ALA A 699 14.53 2.42 -8.65
CA ALA A 699 14.43 3.74 -8.06
C ALA A 699 15.81 4.30 -7.68
N ASP A 700 15.96 5.62 -7.78
CA ASP A 700 17.18 6.32 -7.37
C ASP A 700 17.43 6.12 -5.86
N GLY A 701 18.69 6.14 -5.47
CA GLY A 701 19.08 6.04 -4.06
C GLY A 701 18.64 7.26 -3.25
N LEU A 702 18.26 7.04 -2.01
CA LEU A 702 17.91 8.12 -1.07
C LEU A 702 19.16 8.87 -0.60
N PRO A 703 19.03 10.17 -0.29
CA PRO A 703 20.09 10.94 0.33
C PRO A 703 20.39 10.44 1.75
N PHE A 704 21.65 10.45 2.11
CA PHE A 704 22.09 10.15 3.47
C PHE A 704 23.29 11.03 3.85
N SER A 705 23.52 11.18 5.15
CA SER A 705 24.65 11.95 5.70
C SER A 705 25.41 11.13 6.72
N ALA A 706 26.67 11.47 6.92
CA ALA A 706 27.43 10.96 8.05
C ALA A 706 26.85 11.49 9.37
N PRO A 707 26.86 10.70 10.44
CA PRO A 707 26.43 11.15 11.76
C PRO A 707 27.30 12.32 12.25
N HIS A 708 26.74 13.13 13.12
CA HIS A 708 27.38 14.29 13.73
C HIS A 708 27.85 15.41 12.75
N GLN A 709 27.40 15.33 11.48
CA GLN A 709 27.56 16.43 10.53
C GLN A 709 26.33 17.34 10.52
N GLU A 710 26.50 18.60 10.14
CA GLU A 710 25.36 19.48 9.90
C GLU A 710 24.49 18.91 8.77
N LEU A 711 23.16 18.95 8.94
CA LEU A 711 22.19 18.55 7.91
C LEU A 711 22.42 19.24 6.56
N SER A 712 23.03 20.43 6.56
CA SER A 712 23.40 21.19 5.35
C SER A 712 24.45 20.50 4.48
N ASN A 713 25.12 19.47 4.98
CA ASN A 713 26.19 18.73 4.29
C ASN A 713 25.70 17.36 3.75
N ASN A 714 24.40 17.14 3.68
CA ASN A 714 23.82 15.94 3.07
C ASN A 714 24.16 15.86 1.57
N SER A 715 25.24 15.18 1.23
CA SER A 715 25.76 15.13 -0.13
C SER A 715 25.84 13.73 -0.73
N PHE A 716 25.62 12.67 0.05
CA PHE A 716 25.74 11.29 -0.40
C PHE A 716 24.39 10.73 -0.81
N ARG A 717 24.39 9.81 -1.79
CA ARG A 717 23.22 9.01 -2.16
C ARG A 717 23.54 7.53 -2.08
N ALA A 718 22.59 6.78 -1.56
CA ALA A 718 22.64 5.33 -1.60
C ALA A 718 22.62 4.81 -3.06
N PRO A 719 23.11 3.60 -3.32
CA PRO A 719 22.91 2.94 -4.61
C PRO A 719 21.43 2.84 -4.97
N ALA A 720 21.16 2.81 -6.28
CA ALA A 720 19.78 2.67 -6.78
C ALA A 720 19.16 1.35 -6.31
N TYR A 721 17.92 1.42 -5.83
CA TYR A 721 17.10 0.27 -5.47
C TYR A 721 16.62 -0.47 -6.72
N LYS A 722 16.79 -1.78 -6.76
CA LYS A 722 16.44 -2.64 -7.90
C LYS A 722 15.78 -3.91 -7.36
N ARG A 723 14.58 -4.23 -7.86
CA ARG A 723 13.89 -5.44 -7.41
C ARG A 723 13.00 -6.01 -8.49
N ALA A 724 12.95 -7.33 -8.56
CA ALA A 724 12.01 -8.07 -9.37
C ALA A 724 11.38 -9.17 -8.53
N ASP A 725 10.05 -9.20 -8.46
CA ASP A 725 9.29 -10.26 -7.80
C ASP A 725 8.35 -10.91 -8.82
N ILE A 726 8.34 -12.23 -8.87
CA ILE A 726 7.48 -13.01 -9.76
C ILE A 726 6.59 -13.94 -8.93
N GLY A 727 5.32 -14.02 -9.28
CA GLY A 727 4.36 -14.93 -8.67
C GLY A 727 3.64 -15.76 -9.72
N MET A 728 3.41 -17.02 -9.42
CA MET A 728 2.58 -17.92 -10.20
C MET A 728 1.52 -18.53 -9.31
N SER A 729 0.28 -18.55 -9.79
CA SER A 729 -0.84 -19.14 -9.06
C SER A 729 -1.63 -20.07 -9.96
N TYR A 730 -1.98 -21.23 -9.44
CA TYR A 730 -2.79 -22.25 -10.12
C TYR A 730 -4.10 -22.46 -9.40
N ARG A 731 -5.20 -22.39 -10.14
CA ARG A 731 -6.55 -22.64 -9.63
C ARG A 731 -6.85 -24.14 -9.68
N LEU A 732 -6.72 -24.78 -8.52
CA LEU A 732 -7.02 -26.22 -8.35
C LEU A 732 -8.50 -26.53 -8.52
N PHE A 733 -9.36 -25.68 -7.98
CA PHE A 733 -10.79 -25.88 -7.94
C PHE A 733 -11.53 -24.60 -8.31
N ASP A 734 -12.58 -24.73 -9.14
CA ASP A 734 -13.44 -23.65 -9.58
C ASP A 734 -14.91 -24.11 -9.53
N ASN A 735 -15.71 -23.44 -8.73
CA ASN A 735 -17.15 -23.65 -8.61
C ASN A 735 -17.89 -22.30 -8.53
N GLN A 736 -17.43 -21.31 -9.32
CA GLN A 736 -18.07 -19.98 -9.31
C GLN A 736 -19.54 -20.02 -9.73
N ASP A 737 -19.90 -20.94 -10.60
CA ASP A 737 -21.26 -21.08 -11.11
C ASP A 737 -22.22 -21.89 -10.19
N GLY A 738 -21.70 -22.36 -9.03
CA GLY A 738 -22.51 -23.18 -8.11
C GLY A 738 -22.99 -24.54 -8.67
N SER A 739 -22.37 -24.99 -9.77
CA SER A 739 -22.77 -26.23 -10.48
C SER A 739 -22.39 -27.50 -9.71
N ARG A 740 -21.49 -27.41 -8.72
CA ARG A 740 -21.08 -28.52 -7.87
C ARG A 740 -21.58 -28.27 -6.44
N HIS A 741 -22.05 -29.33 -5.78
CA HIS A 741 -22.41 -29.29 -4.36
C HIS A 741 -21.13 -29.26 -3.51
N SER A 742 -20.45 -28.11 -3.50
CA SER A 742 -19.22 -27.90 -2.74
C SER A 742 -19.33 -26.60 -1.95
N ILE A 743 -18.88 -26.64 -0.72
CA ILE A 743 -18.75 -25.46 0.15
C ILE A 743 -17.67 -24.52 -0.44
N PHE A 744 -16.65 -25.08 -1.09
CA PHE A 744 -15.56 -24.31 -1.69
C PHE A 744 -15.96 -23.75 -3.05
N ARG A 745 -15.66 -22.49 -3.29
CA ARG A 745 -15.86 -21.79 -4.56
C ARG A 745 -14.59 -21.80 -5.39
N ASN A 746 -13.47 -21.45 -4.79
CA ASN A 746 -12.17 -21.44 -5.43
C ASN A 746 -11.11 -21.95 -4.46
N VAL A 747 -10.17 -22.72 -5.00
CA VAL A 747 -8.92 -23.10 -4.30
C VAL A 747 -7.76 -22.77 -5.20
N TRP A 748 -6.83 -21.99 -4.67
CA TRP A 748 -5.63 -21.55 -5.37
C TRP A 748 -4.37 -21.97 -4.64
N LEU A 749 -3.42 -22.50 -5.39
CA LEU A 749 -2.03 -22.67 -4.97
C LEU A 749 -1.19 -21.59 -5.64
N GLY A 750 -0.31 -20.95 -4.89
CA GLY A 750 0.59 -19.93 -5.39
C GLY A 750 2.02 -20.17 -4.92
N VAL A 751 2.97 -19.77 -5.76
CA VAL A 751 4.40 -19.70 -5.43
C VAL A 751 4.91 -18.35 -5.90
N ASP A 752 5.53 -17.62 -4.98
CA ASP A 752 6.16 -16.34 -5.27
C ASP A 752 7.68 -16.50 -5.12
N CYS A 753 8.44 -15.95 -6.04
CA CYS A 753 9.89 -15.74 -5.90
C CYS A 753 10.12 -14.23 -5.72
N LEU A 754 10.49 -13.86 -4.51
CA LEU A 754 10.79 -12.49 -4.10
C LEU A 754 12.26 -12.19 -4.34
N ASN A 755 12.57 -10.99 -4.83
CA ASN A 755 13.93 -10.59 -5.22
C ASN A 755 14.60 -11.63 -6.14
N LEU A 756 13.97 -11.89 -7.29
CA LEU A 756 14.33 -12.94 -8.24
C LEU A 756 15.82 -12.97 -8.59
N PHE A 757 16.44 -11.81 -8.74
CA PHE A 757 17.86 -11.69 -9.11
C PHE A 757 18.82 -11.69 -7.91
N GLY A 758 18.31 -11.73 -6.67
CA GLY A 758 19.12 -11.72 -5.44
C GLY A 758 19.95 -10.46 -5.28
N ILE A 759 19.40 -9.31 -5.67
CA ILE A 759 20.11 -8.02 -5.61
C ILE A 759 20.16 -7.55 -4.16
N SER A 760 21.36 -7.21 -3.67
CA SER A 760 21.59 -6.64 -2.34
C SER A 760 21.27 -5.13 -2.37
N ASN A 761 20.03 -4.79 -2.01
CA ASN A 761 19.59 -3.40 -1.90
C ASN A 761 19.98 -2.85 -0.53
N VAL A 762 20.52 -1.63 -0.49
CA VAL A 762 20.91 -0.99 0.77
C VAL A 762 19.67 -0.41 1.45
N ASN A 763 19.47 -0.78 2.72
CA ASN A 763 18.41 -0.21 3.58
C ASN A 763 18.90 1.02 4.33
N SER A 764 20.10 0.91 4.93
CA SER A 764 20.70 1.94 5.76
C SER A 764 22.21 1.75 5.82
N TYR A 765 22.90 2.68 6.45
CA TYR A 765 24.32 2.59 6.71
C TYR A 765 24.61 2.62 8.19
N TYR A 766 25.53 1.78 8.60
CA TYR A 766 26.17 1.82 9.90
C TYR A 766 27.52 2.55 9.74
N TRP A 767 27.76 3.59 10.52
CA TRP A 767 28.97 4.38 10.40
C TRP A 767 30.02 3.98 11.42
N ILE A 768 31.23 3.79 10.95
CA ILE A 768 32.41 3.51 11.75
C ILE A 768 33.54 4.43 11.37
N THR A 769 34.41 4.73 12.33
CA THR A 769 35.57 5.56 12.13
C THR A 769 36.82 4.74 12.43
N ASP A 770 37.83 4.84 11.58
CA ASP A 770 39.11 4.17 11.83
C ASP A 770 40.00 4.98 12.79
N ILE A 771 41.16 4.39 13.14
CA ILE A 771 42.15 5.02 14.03
C ILE A 771 42.76 6.32 13.48
N SER A 772 42.64 6.57 12.17
CA SER A 772 43.08 7.81 11.53
C SER A 772 41.99 8.88 11.48
N GLY A 773 40.80 8.60 11.98
CA GLY A 773 39.63 9.50 11.93
C GLY A 773 38.84 9.44 10.63
N GLN A 774 39.15 8.51 9.72
CA GLN A 774 38.41 8.35 8.47
C GLN A 774 37.11 7.58 8.72
N GLN A 775 35.98 8.10 8.22
CA GLN A 775 34.65 7.51 8.38
C GLN A 775 34.30 6.58 7.22
N TYR A 776 33.69 5.45 7.56
CA TYR A 776 33.22 4.45 6.61
C TYR A 776 31.75 4.17 6.82
N ALA A 777 30.98 4.16 5.72
CA ALA A 777 29.59 3.78 5.69
C ALA A 777 29.48 2.27 5.40
N VAL A 778 29.19 1.47 6.41
CA VAL A 778 28.97 0.01 6.28
C VAL A 778 27.51 -0.23 5.92
N PRO A 779 27.18 -0.81 4.76
CA PRO A 779 25.82 -1.00 4.34
C PRO A 779 25.09 -2.09 5.14
N ASN A 780 23.83 -1.85 5.46
CA ASN A 780 22.87 -2.85 5.87
C ASN A 780 21.95 -3.15 4.67
N TYR A 781 21.88 -4.40 4.27
CA TYR A 781 21.12 -4.81 3.10
C TYR A 781 19.71 -5.29 3.46
N LEU A 782 18.78 -5.10 2.54
CA LEU A 782 17.42 -5.64 2.57
C LEU A 782 17.40 -7.14 2.25
N THR A 783 16.21 -7.75 2.15
CA THR A 783 16.07 -9.19 2.01
C THR A 783 16.67 -9.72 0.71
N GLY A 784 17.36 -10.85 0.80
CA GLY A 784 17.83 -11.62 -0.33
C GLY A 784 16.70 -12.30 -1.10
N ARG A 785 17.06 -13.26 -2.00
CA ARG A 785 16.07 -14.06 -2.72
C ARG A 785 15.30 -14.95 -1.77
N GLN A 786 13.95 -14.96 -1.89
CA GLN A 786 13.07 -15.76 -1.06
C GLN A 786 11.97 -16.42 -1.90
N ILE A 787 11.58 -17.64 -1.50
CA ILE A 787 10.45 -18.34 -2.10
C ILE A 787 9.32 -18.37 -1.06
N ASN A 788 8.11 -17.98 -1.46
CA ASN A 788 6.93 -18.00 -0.62
C ASN A 788 5.85 -18.87 -1.27
N ALA A 789 5.45 -19.95 -0.61
CA ALA A 789 4.32 -20.76 -1.03
C ALA A 789 3.05 -20.30 -0.31
N LYS A 790 1.92 -20.27 -1.03
CA LYS A 790 0.62 -19.85 -0.49
C LYS A 790 -0.52 -20.72 -0.97
N LEU A 791 -1.47 -20.96 -0.07
CA LEU A 791 -2.74 -21.61 -0.33
C LEU A 791 -3.86 -20.64 -0.01
N SER A 792 -4.80 -20.44 -0.93
CA SER A 792 -5.98 -19.60 -0.72
C SER A 792 -7.25 -20.39 -1.04
N VAL A 793 -8.19 -20.37 -0.12
CA VAL A 793 -9.49 -21.05 -0.23
C VAL A 793 -10.59 -20.02 -0.09
N GLU A 794 -11.54 -19.99 -1.01
CA GLU A 794 -12.72 -19.12 -1.00
C GLU A 794 -14.00 -19.97 -0.96
N PHE A 795 -14.99 -19.59 -0.16
CA PHE A 795 -16.27 -20.27 0.00
C PHE A 795 -17.47 -19.32 0.09
#